data_237cf233aa63ed25be322becadbfa262
#
_entry.id   237cf233aa63ed25be322becadbfa262
#
_cell.length_a   1.000
_cell.length_b   1.000
_cell.length_c   1.000
_cell.angle_alpha   90.00
_cell.angle_beta   90.00
_cell.angle_gamma   90.00
#
_symmetry.space_group_name_H-M   'P 1'
#
loop_
_entity.id
_entity.type
_entity.pdbx_description
1 polymer ?
#
loop_
_entity_poly.entity_id
_entity_poly.type
_entity_poly.pdbx_seq_one_letter_code
_entity_poly.pdbx_strand_id
1 'polypeptide(L)'
;MGGGMRGPGRRMQGGTRVENPGKIFKRLMAYIFKNYGIHFIFVLICIVLSVVASIQGTLFMQRLIDDYILPMIGQETPDFGNLFREIVRVAGFYLVGVAATYAYNRIMVTITQGTLKSLRDDLFEHMEKLPIKYFDTHSHGDIMSIYTNDIDTLRQMISQSIPQVFSSFITVVGTLGSMLVLSIPLTAVSLIMVALMMFVTGKVAGLSGKYFVKQQKNIGTVNGYIEEMMEGQKVVKVFCHEDKSLEEFKKLNDELCESAYNANKFANLMGPINAQLGNLSYVVCAIVGGAMALGGFAGLTLGKLASFLTFNKSFNMPISQVSQQLNSIVMAQAGAKRVFDLLDEKVEADEGYVTLVRAKKVDGKIVECPERTGMWAWKHVHQAEGTVDYIELQGEVVFDDVDFGYNDDKIVLHNIEMYAKPGQKIAFVGSTGAGKTTITNLINRFYDIQDGKIRYDGININKIKKADLRKSLGIVLQDTHLFTATVMDNIRFGKLDATDEEVIAAAKLANADTFIRQLPDGYNTVLTGDGANLSQGQRQLLSIARAAVADPPVLILDEATSSIDTRTEKIVQDGMDKLMKGRTTFVIAHRLSTVKNSDCIMVLEQGRIIERGSHDELIAQKGRYYQLYTGHAIAEG
;
A
#
# COMPACT_ATOMS: atom_id res chain seq x y z
N MET A 1 17.48 -24.03 23.13
CA MET A 1 17.85 -23.96 21.73
C MET A 1 16.58 -23.62 20.96
N GLY A 2 16.32 -22.35 20.73
CA GLY A 2 15.12 -21.85 20.04
C GLY A 2 15.50 -21.49 18.62
N GLY A 3 15.08 -22.31 17.65
CA GLY A 3 15.20 -22.02 16.25
C GLY A 3 14.13 -21.01 15.83
N GLY A 4 14.46 -19.72 15.82
CA GLY A 4 13.63 -18.69 15.21
C GLY A 4 13.53 -18.94 13.70
N MET A 5 12.33 -19.17 13.20
CA MET A 5 12.04 -19.19 11.77
C MET A 5 12.38 -17.81 11.18
N ARG A 6 13.49 -17.76 10.46
CA ARG A 6 13.79 -16.65 9.54
C ARG A 6 12.73 -16.68 8.45
N GLY A 7 11.78 -15.78 8.52
CA GLY A 7 10.98 -15.43 7.34
C GLY A 7 11.94 -15.01 6.22
N PRO A 8 11.70 -15.39 4.96
CA PRO A 8 12.53 -14.95 3.87
C PRO A 8 12.33 -13.45 3.70
N GLY A 9 13.24 -12.66 4.26
CA GLY A 9 13.36 -11.25 3.94
C GLY A 9 13.49 -11.15 2.42
N ARG A 10 12.41 -10.80 1.76
CA ARG A 10 12.41 -10.50 0.32
C ARG A 10 13.37 -9.32 0.14
N ARG A 11 14.59 -9.63 -0.32
CA ARG A 11 15.54 -8.63 -0.81
C ARG A 11 14.74 -7.62 -1.61
N MET A 12 14.79 -6.34 -1.25
CA MET A 12 14.47 -5.25 -2.17
C MET A 12 15.25 -5.51 -3.45
N GLN A 13 14.62 -6.12 -4.44
CA GLN A 13 15.20 -6.27 -5.77
C GLN A 13 15.29 -4.86 -6.33
N GLY A 14 16.49 -4.33 -6.35
CA GLY A 14 16.81 -3.15 -7.12
C GLY A 14 16.24 -3.33 -8.52
N GLY A 15 15.34 -2.40 -8.90
CA GLY A 15 14.84 -2.17 -10.24
C GLY A 15 14.51 -3.43 -11.06
N THR A 16 13.50 -4.20 -10.70
CA THR A 16 12.90 -5.17 -11.63
C THR A 16 12.38 -4.37 -12.82
N ARG A 17 13.04 -4.60 -13.97
CA ARG A 17 12.63 -4.02 -15.25
C ARG A 17 11.15 -4.36 -15.43
N VAL A 18 10.29 -3.33 -15.42
CA VAL A 18 8.85 -3.49 -15.53
C VAL A 18 8.56 -4.18 -16.86
N GLU A 19 7.95 -5.36 -16.83
CA GLU A 19 7.44 -6.00 -18.04
C GLU A 19 6.34 -5.13 -18.64
N ASN A 20 6.49 -4.74 -19.91
CA ASN A 20 5.54 -3.90 -20.66
C ASN A 20 5.24 -2.51 -20.05
N PRO A 21 6.26 -1.62 -19.90
CA PRO A 21 6.08 -0.28 -19.34
C PRO A 21 5.04 0.57 -20.09
N GLY A 22 4.89 0.35 -21.40
CA GLY A 22 3.90 1.04 -22.24
C GLY A 22 2.44 0.69 -21.87
N LYS A 23 2.17 -0.55 -21.44
CA LYS A 23 0.83 -0.98 -21.03
C LYS A 23 0.41 -0.31 -19.72
N ILE A 24 1.33 -0.23 -18.76
CA ILE A 24 1.09 0.42 -17.46
C ILE A 24 0.87 1.92 -17.65
N PHE A 25 1.73 2.57 -18.46
CA PHE A 25 1.57 3.98 -18.78
C PHE A 25 0.23 4.26 -19.48
N LYS A 26 -0.15 3.44 -20.46
CA LYS A 26 -1.45 3.55 -21.15
C LYS A 26 -2.63 3.42 -20.17
N ARG A 27 -2.55 2.47 -19.22
CA ARG A 27 -3.58 2.27 -18.20
C ARG A 27 -3.71 3.49 -17.28
N LEU A 28 -2.58 4.04 -16.83
CA LEU A 28 -2.57 5.25 -16.01
C LEU A 28 -3.14 6.44 -16.76
N MET A 29 -2.74 6.63 -18.03
CA MET A 29 -3.30 7.70 -18.86
C MET A 29 -4.79 7.51 -19.08
N ALA A 30 -5.27 6.30 -19.34
CA ALA A 30 -6.69 6.01 -19.45
C ALA A 30 -7.46 6.36 -18.15
N TYR A 31 -6.87 6.10 -16.98
CA TYR A 31 -7.44 6.46 -15.68
C TYR A 31 -7.56 7.99 -15.53
N ILE A 32 -6.51 8.74 -15.90
CA ILE A 32 -6.51 10.21 -15.87
C ILE A 32 -7.54 10.76 -16.85
N PHE A 33 -7.56 10.26 -18.09
CA PHE A 33 -8.46 10.75 -19.14
C PHE A 33 -9.94 10.47 -18.83
N LYS A 34 -10.25 9.37 -18.16
CA LYS A 34 -11.63 9.04 -17.75
C LYS A 34 -12.25 10.16 -16.91
N ASN A 35 -11.49 10.75 -16.00
CA ASN A 35 -11.99 11.72 -15.04
C ASN A 35 -11.64 13.17 -15.39
N TYR A 36 -10.50 13.40 -16.07
CA TYR A 36 -9.92 14.73 -16.29
C TYR A 36 -9.51 14.98 -17.76
N GLY A 37 -10.02 14.22 -18.73
CA GLY A 37 -9.59 14.29 -20.12
C GLY A 37 -9.68 15.69 -20.74
N ILE A 38 -10.79 16.41 -20.53
CA ILE A 38 -10.98 17.77 -21.03
C ILE A 38 -9.95 18.74 -20.43
N HIS A 39 -9.74 18.65 -19.11
CA HIS A 39 -8.75 19.47 -18.39
C HIS A 39 -7.34 19.22 -18.91
N PHE A 40 -7.01 17.94 -19.17
CA PHE A 40 -5.70 17.56 -19.69
C PHE A 40 -5.45 18.09 -21.10
N ILE A 41 -6.45 18.03 -21.99
CA ILE A 41 -6.37 18.63 -23.34
C ILE A 41 -6.14 20.14 -23.21
N PHE A 42 -6.84 20.82 -22.31
CA PHE A 42 -6.65 22.26 -22.10
C PHE A 42 -5.23 22.58 -21.60
N VAL A 43 -4.66 21.75 -20.73
CA VAL A 43 -3.26 21.86 -20.31
C VAL A 43 -2.31 21.77 -21.50
N LEU A 44 -2.51 20.80 -22.40
CA LEU A 44 -1.67 20.65 -23.60
C LEU A 44 -1.74 21.89 -24.50
N ILE A 45 -2.93 22.45 -24.68
CA ILE A 45 -3.11 23.71 -25.45
C ILE A 45 -2.37 24.87 -24.77
N CYS A 46 -2.49 25.01 -23.46
CA CYS A 46 -1.79 26.06 -22.72
C CYS A 46 -0.26 25.92 -22.80
N ILE A 47 0.27 24.68 -22.77
CA ILE A 47 1.72 24.44 -22.96
C ILE A 47 2.16 24.88 -24.36
N VAL A 48 1.40 24.51 -25.40
CA VAL A 48 1.71 24.93 -26.78
C VAL A 48 1.70 26.46 -26.89
N LEU A 49 0.69 27.13 -26.35
CA LEU A 49 0.61 28.60 -26.35
C LEU A 49 1.79 29.26 -25.64
N SER A 50 2.20 28.72 -24.49
CA SER A 50 3.36 29.21 -23.74
C SER A 50 4.66 29.06 -24.53
N VAL A 51 4.86 27.92 -25.20
CA VAL A 51 6.07 27.68 -26.02
C VAL A 51 6.06 28.57 -27.25
N VAL A 52 4.93 28.72 -27.95
CA VAL A 52 4.79 29.61 -29.11
C VAL A 52 5.09 31.06 -28.70
N ALA A 53 4.58 31.53 -27.57
CA ALA A 53 4.88 32.86 -27.04
C ALA A 53 6.38 33.08 -26.80
N SER A 54 7.08 32.07 -26.24
CA SER A 54 8.53 32.10 -26.01
C SER A 54 9.32 32.15 -27.32
N ILE A 55 8.91 31.36 -28.34
CA ILE A 55 9.54 31.36 -29.68
C ILE A 55 9.37 32.70 -30.36
N GLN A 56 8.16 33.32 -30.31
CA GLN A 56 7.93 34.64 -30.88
C GLN A 56 8.79 35.72 -30.23
N GLY A 57 9.01 35.65 -28.90
CA GLY A 57 9.93 36.53 -28.19
C GLY A 57 11.38 36.43 -28.69
N THR A 58 11.83 35.22 -29.02
CA THR A 58 13.19 35.02 -29.60
C THR A 58 13.28 35.49 -31.05
N LEU A 59 12.25 35.27 -31.87
CA LEU A 59 12.19 35.76 -33.25
C LEU A 59 12.08 37.28 -33.32
N PHE A 60 11.54 37.92 -32.29
CA PHE A 60 11.51 39.38 -32.20
C PHE A 60 12.93 39.98 -32.23
N MET A 61 13.98 39.31 -31.70
CA MET A 61 15.34 39.77 -31.75
C MET A 61 15.82 40.00 -33.21
N GLN A 62 15.42 39.10 -34.14
CA GLN A 62 15.72 39.29 -35.56
C GLN A 62 15.07 40.57 -36.09
N ARG A 63 13.73 40.72 -35.88
CA ARG A 63 12.99 41.91 -36.36
C ARG A 63 13.50 43.20 -35.73
N LEU A 64 13.80 43.15 -34.45
CA LEU A 64 14.34 44.29 -33.71
C LEU A 64 15.62 44.83 -34.36
N ILE A 65 16.56 43.94 -34.72
CA ILE A 65 17.83 44.31 -35.31
C ILE A 65 17.67 44.70 -36.78
N ASP A 66 17.04 43.81 -37.59
CA ASP A 66 17.01 43.96 -39.04
C ASP A 66 16.03 45.03 -39.50
N ASP A 67 14.80 45.11 -38.92
CA ASP A 67 13.71 45.94 -39.40
C ASP A 67 13.65 47.33 -38.68
N TYR A 68 14.23 47.42 -37.46
CA TYR A 68 14.13 48.67 -36.67
C TYR A 68 15.48 49.31 -36.36
N ILE A 69 16.46 48.57 -35.80
CA ILE A 69 17.73 49.17 -35.38
C ILE A 69 18.60 49.54 -36.57
N LEU A 70 18.87 48.59 -37.49
CA LEU A 70 19.75 48.84 -38.63
C LEU A 70 19.24 49.98 -39.54
N PRO A 71 17.96 50.07 -39.88
CA PRO A 71 17.43 51.19 -40.69
C PRO A 71 17.49 52.57 -40.00
N MET A 72 17.54 52.61 -38.65
CA MET A 72 17.62 53.87 -37.89
C MET A 72 19.05 54.39 -37.74
N ILE A 73 20.06 53.55 -37.98
CA ILE A 73 21.45 53.96 -37.89
C ILE A 73 21.76 54.95 -39.01
N GLY A 74 22.17 56.17 -38.62
CA GLY A 74 22.54 57.26 -39.52
C GLY A 74 21.37 58.19 -39.89
N GLN A 75 20.18 58.00 -39.34
CA GLN A 75 19.09 58.99 -39.50
C GLN A 75 19.23 60.12 -38.49
N GLU A 76 19.05 61.40 -38.95
CA GLU A 76 19.12 62.57 -38.08
C GLU A 76 17.95 62.65 -37.08
N THR A 77 16.78 62.08 -37.41
CA THR A 77 15.57 62.02 -36.56
C THR A 77 14.96 60.58 -36.61
N PRO A 78 15.38 59.65 -35.76
CA PRO A 78 14.85 58.31 -35.77
C PRO A 78 13.39 58.28 -35.24
N ASP A 79 12.49 57.58 -35.98
CA ASP A 79 11.07 57.37 -35.58
C ASP A 79 10.96 56.09 -34.73
N PHE A 80 10.68 56.24 -33.46
CA PHE A 80 10.49 55.14 -32.49
C PHE A 80 9.05 54.62 -32.47
N GLY A 81 8.09 55.21 -33.19
CA GLY A 81 6.68 54.85 -33.11
C GLY A 81 6.38 53.41 -33.52
N ASN A 82 6.99 52.96 -34.62
CA ASN A 82 6.85 51.60 -35.12
C ASN A 82 7.54 50.57 -34.20
N LEU A 83 8.70 50.90 -33.66
CA LEU A 83 9.40 50.08 -32.69
C LEU A 83 8.57 49.92 -31.40
N PHE A 84 7.99 51.01 -30.89
CA PHE A 84 7.15 50.94 -29.68
C PHE A 84 5.93 50.01 -29.90
N ARG A 85 5.27 50.07 -31.07
CA ARG A 85 4.12 49.21 -31.41
C ARG A 85 4.52 47.75 -31.40
N GLU A 86 5.68 47.39 -31.96
CA GLU A 86 6.18 46.00 -31.99
C GLU A 86 6.61 45.53 -30.57
N ILE A 87 7.21 46.36 -29.73
CA ILE A 87 7.48 46.07 -28.34
C ILE A 87 6.18 45.75 -27.58
N VAL A 88 5.14 46.56 -27.74
CA VAL A 88 3.82 46.31 -27.12
C VAL A 88 3.22 45.00 -27.59
N ARG A 89 3.33 44.67 -28.90
CA ARG A 89 2.88 43.39 -29.45
C ARG A 89 3.59 42.22 -28.82
N VAL A 90 4.93 42.25 -28.67
CA VAL A 90 5.71 41.17 -28.08
C VAL A 90 5.44 41.07 -26.55
N ALA A 91 5.25 42.19 -25.88
CA ALA A 91 4.80 42.21 -24.48
C ALA A 91 3.45 41.47 -24.32
N GLY A 92 2.51 41.68 -25.29
CA GLY A 92 1.26 40.94 -25.34
C GLY A 92 1.45 39.43 -25.47
N PHE A 93 2.37 38.97 -26.33
CA PHE A 93 2.69 37.53 -26.43
C PHE A 93 3.27 36.97 -25.11
N TYR A 94 4.17 37.71 -24.45
CA TYR A 94 4.69 37.29 -23.15
C TYR A 94 3.60 37.22 -22.07
N LEU A 95 2.67 38.19 -22.03
CA LEU A 95 1.54 38.16 -21.10
C LEU A 95 0.65 36.93 -21.34
N VAL A 96 0.36 36.60 -22.60
CA VAL A 96 -0.38 35.38 -22.95
C VAL A 96 0.40 34.13 -22.51
N GLY A 97 1.72 34.10 -22.73
CA GLY A 97 2.60 33.00 -22.30
C GLY A 97 2.58 32.79 -20.78
N VAL A 98 2.67 33.89 -20.01
CA VAL A 98 2.60 33.86 -18.54
C VAL A 98 1.22 33.37 -18.09
N ALA A 99 0.14 33.92 -18.65
CA ALA A 99 -1.22 33.50 -18.33
C ALA A 99 -1.45 32.00 -18.65
N ALA A 100 -0.98 31.53 -19.80
CA ALA A 100 -1.06 30.13 -20.20
C ALA A 100 -0.25 29.23 -19.24
N THR A 101 0.97 29.66 -18.86
CA THR A 101 1.82 28.94 -17.89
C THR A 101 1.12 28.84 -16.53
N TYR A 102 0.58 29.93 -16.03
CA TYR A 102 -0.19 29.94 -14.79
C TYR A 102 -1.41 29.00 -14.86
N ALA A 103 -2.18 29.09 -15.95
CA ALA A 103 -3.37 28.29 -16.16
C ALA A 103 -3.06 26.80 -16.18
N TYR A 104 -2.07 26.35 -16.96
CA TYR A 104 -1.76 24.93 -17.02
C TYR A 104 -1.24 24.39 -15.68
N ASN A 105 -0.39 25.13 -14.97
CA ASN A 105 0.08 24.72 -13.65
C ASN A 105 -1.08 24.62 -12.64
N ARG A 106 -1.99 25.59 -12.63
CA ARG A 106 -3.16 25.57 -11.75
C ARG A 106 -4.09 24.38 -12.03
N ILE A 107 -4.33 24.09 -13.32
CA ILE A 107 -5.16 22.95 -13.74
C ILE A 107 -4.46 21.63 -13.41
N MET A 108 -3.14 21.53 -13.60
CA MET A 108 -2.37 20.32 -13.25
C MET A 108 -2.46 19.96 -11.78
N VAL A 109 -2.55 20.95 -10.88
CA VAL A 109 -2.80 20.68 -9.45
C VAL A 109 -4.14 19.96 -9.28
N THR A 110 -5.20 20.45 -9.94
CA THR A 110 -6.53 19.84 -9.86
C THR A 110 -6.54 18.40 -10.42
N ILE A 111 -5.94 18.19 -11.60
CA ILE A 111 -5.82 16.86 -12.20
C ILE A 111 -5.06 15.92 -11.28
N THR A 112 -3.89 16.35 -10.78
CA THR A 112 -3.03 15.52 -9.96
C THR A 112 -3.70 15.12 -8.65
N GLN A 113 -4.17 16.11 -7.87
CA GLN A 113 -4.77 15.83 -6.56
C GLN A 113 -6.08 15.04 -6.68
N GLY A 114 -6.89 15.35 -7.68
CA GLY A 114 -8.12 14.61 -7.94
C GLY A 114 -7.87 13.16 -8.38
N THR A 115 -6.89 12.92 -9.25
CA THR A 115 -6.49 11.56 -9.66
C THR A 115 -5.96 10.75 -8.47
N LEU A 116 -5.09 11.35 -7.64
CA LEU A 116 -4.54 10.68 -6.47
C LEU A 116 -5.59 10.39 -5.40
N LYS A 117 -6.55 11.31 -5.23
CA LYS A 117 -7.70 11.06 -4.34
C LYS A 117 -8.47 9.84 -4.83
N SER A 118 -8.89 9.81 -6.10
CA SER A 118 -9.63 8.67 -6.66
C SER A 118 -8.85 7.36 -6.57
N LEU A 119 -7.53 7.38 -6.82
CA LEU A 119 -6.70 6.19 -6.67
C LEU A 119 -6.65 5.67 -5.23
N ARG A 120 -6.56 6.57 -4.23
CA ARG A 120 -6.59 6.15 -2.82
C ARG A 120 -7.96 5.62 -2.42
N ASP A 121 -9.02 6.24 -2.87
CA ASP A 121 -10.40 5.79 -2.61
C ASP A 121 -10.60 4.39 -3.20
N ASP A 122 -10.24 4.17 -4.48
CA ASP A 122 -10.35 2.88 -5.17
C ASP A 122 -9.47 1.80 -4.50
N LEU A 123 -8.22 2.15 -4.13
CA LEU A 123 -7.31 1.24 -3.43
C LEU A 123 -7.85 0.81 -2.08
N PHE A 124 -8.39 1.75 -1.30
CA PHE A 124 -8.91 1.46 0.02
C PHE A 124 -10.18 0.60 -0.06
N GLU A 125 -11.11 0.97 -0.96
CA GLU A 125 -12.32 0.18 -1.21
C GLU A 125 -11.98 -1.25 -1.67
N HIS A 126 -10.97 -1.39 -2.51
CA HIS A 126 -10.53 -2.71 -2.99
C HIS A 126 -9.85 -3.52 -1.88
N MET A 127 -8.98 -2.88 -1.09
CA MET A 127 -8.29 -3.49 0.05
C MET A 127 -9.28 -4.09 1.06
N GLU A 128 -10.37 -3.38 1.38
CA GLU A 128 -11.42 -3.89 2.29
C GLU A 128 -12.15 -5.13 1.76
N LYS A 129 -12.05 -5.39 0.46
CA LYS A 129 -12.68 -6.56 -0.20
C LYS A 129 -11.71 -7.73 -0.40
N LEU A 130 -10.44 -7.58 -0.03
CA LEU A 130 -9.44 -8.64 -0.20
C LEU A 130 -9.61 -9.75 0.84
N PRO A 131 -9.29 -11.01 0.47
CA PRO A 131 -9.29 -12.12 1.41
C PRO A 131 -8.19 -11.97 2.46
N ILE A 132 -8.40 -12.53 3.65
CA ILE A 132 -7.39 -12.53 4.74
C ILE A 132 -6.06 -13.12 4.27
N LYS A 133 -6.08 -14.11 3.37
CA LYS A 133 -4.88 -14.69 2.75
C LYS A 133 -3.92 -13.64 2.18
N TYR A 134 -4.44 -12.53 1.64
CA TYR A 134 -3.60 -11.45 1.12
C TYR A 134 -2.79 -10.79 2.24
N PHE A 135 -3.42 -10.48 3.37
CA PHE A 135 -2.77 -9.86 4.53
C PHE A 135 -1.80 -10.80 5.26
N ASP A 136 -2.09 -12.10 5.27
CA ASP A 136 -1.20 -13.12 5.86
C ASP A 136 0.07 -13.34 5.02
N THR A 137 0.02 -13.06 3.70
CA THR A 137 1.13 -13.29 2.77
C THR A 137 1.93 -12.04 2.44
N HIS A 138 1.42 -10.85 2.74
CA HIS A 138 2.05 -9.56 2.47
C HIS A 138 2.30 -8.80 3.78
N SER A 139 3.47 -8.16 3.89
CA SER A 139 3.74 -7.34 5.08
C SER A 139 2.91 -6.05 5.07
N HIS A 140 2.45 -5.61 6.24
CA HIS A 140 1.74 -4.33 6.38
C HIS A 140 2.58 -3.15 5.87
N GLY A 141 3.92 -3.22 6.03
CA GLY A 141 4.85 -2.21 5.52
C GLY A 141 4.87 -2.13 4.00
N ASP A 142 4.81 -3.28 3.30
CA ASP A 142 4.74 -3.30 1.83
C ASP A 142 3.43 -2.68 1.32
N ILE A 143 2.29 -3.04 1.94
CA ILE A 143 0.99 -2.47 1.60
C ILE A 143 0.98 -0.96 1.87
N MET A 144 1.47 -0.51 3.03
CA MET A 144 1.55 0.91 3.38
C MET A 144 2.46 1.70 2.44
N SER A 145 3.54 1.08 1.95
CA SER A 145 4.44 1.68 0.95
C SER A 145 3.72 2.00 -0.37
N ILE A 146 2.70 1.21 -0.76
CA ILE A 146 1.87 1.51 -1.94
C ILE A 146 1.10 2.83 -1.72
N TYR A 147 0.47 3.00 -0.55
CA TYR A 147 -0.31 4.21 -0.23
C TYR A 147 0.53 5.47 -0.04
N THR A 148 1.79 5.34 0.37
CA THR A 148 2.69 6.46 0.66
C THR A 148 3.66 6.70 -0.50
N ASN A 149 4.64 5.83 -0.68
CA ASN A 149 5.75 6.04 -1.61
C ASN A 149 5.33 5.93 -3.08
N ASP A 150 4.53 4.91 -3.43
CA ASP A 150 4.15 4.69 -4.82
C ASP A 150 3.18 5.77 -5.30
N ILE A 151 2.21 6.13 -4.48
CA ILE A 151 1.30 7.24 -4.77
C ILE A 151 2.07 8.57 -4.91
N ASP A 152 3.13 8.80 -4.11
CA ASP A 152 3.93 10.02 -4.25
C ASP A 152 4.77 10.05 -5.53
N THR A 153 5.34 8.92 -5.94
CA THR A 153 6.03 8.83 -7.24
C THR A 153 5.08 9.08 -8.41
N LEU A 154 3.83 8.60 -8.32
CA LEU A 154 2.79 8.91 -9.30
C LEU A 154 2.43 10.39 -9.29
N ARG A 155 2.34 11.03 -8.12
CA ARG A 155 2.13 12.47 -7.99
C ARG A 155 3.19 13.24 -8.76
N GLN A 156 4.47 12.92 -8.55
CA GLN A 156 5.58 13.58 -9.23
C GLN A 156 5.53 13.39 -10.74
N MET A 157 5.22 12.19 -11.20
CA MET A 157 5.09 11.91 -12.63
C MET A 157 3.95 12.70 -13.28
N ILE A 158 2.76 12.71 -12.68
CA ILE A 158 1.58 13.39 -13.22
C ILE A 158 1.77 14.90 -13.19
N SER A 159 2.22 15.47 -12.03
CA SER A 159 2.31 16.92 -11.86
C SER A 159 3.47 17.57 -12.58
N GLN A 160 4.59 16.87 -12.74
CA GLN A 160 5.84 17.45 -13.24
C GLN A 160 6.36 16.74 -14.48
N SER A 161 6.54 15.40 -14.44
CA SER A 161 7.26 14.72 -15.52
C SER A 161 6.50 14.73 -16.85
N ILE A 162 5.19 14.45 -16.84
CA ILE A 162 4.38 14.44 -18.07
C ILE A 162 4.32 15.84 -18.71
N PRO A 163 3.94 16.93 -17.99
CA PRO A 163 3.93 18.26 -18.57
C PRO A 163 5.31 18.73 -19.05
N GLN A 164 6.37 18.43 -18.29
CA GLN A 164 7.74 18.82 -18.62
C GLN A 164 8.26 18.13 -19.89
N VAL A 165 8.02 16.82 -20.01
CA VAL A 165 8.42 16.07 -21.23
C VAL A 165 7.67 16.61 -22.47
N PHE A 166 6.35 16.85 -22.33
CA PHE A 166 5.56 17.40 -23.42
C PHE A 166 6.01 18.82 -23.79
N SER A 167 6.20 19.71 -22.80
CA SER A 167 6.71 21.06 -23.02
C SER A 167 8.08 21.05 -23.69
N SER A 168 9.01 20.20 -23.20
CA SER A 168 10.34 20.05 -23.78
C SER A 168 10.28 19.55 -25.22
N PHE A 169 9.40 18.59 -25.53
CA PHE A 169 9.23 18.09 -26.89
C PHE A 169 8.75 19.20 -27.84
N ILE A 170 7.72 19.95 -27.47
CA ILE A 170 7.20 21.07 -28.28
C ILE A 170 8.26 22.16 -28.44
N THR A 171 9.02 22.45 -27.35
CA THR A 171 10.11 23.45 -27.41
C THR A 171 11.21 23.02 -28.38
N VAL A 172 11.65 21.76 -28.34
CA VAL A 172 12.67 21.23 -29.25
C VAL A 172 12.20 21.31 -30.70
N VAL A 173 10.98 20.84 -30.97
CA VAL A 173 10.40 20.87 -32.34
C VAL A 173 10.24 22.33 -32.84
N GLY A 174 9.69 23.21 -32.02
CA GLY A 174 9.47 24.60 -32.38
C GLY A 174 10.78 25.39 -32.56
N THR A 175 11.77 25.18 -31.68
CA THR A 175 13.09 25.80 -31.79
C THR A 175 13.83 25.29 -33.03
N LEU A 176 13.84 23.96 -33.27
CA LEU A 176 14.47 23.36 -34.45
C LEU A 176 13.83 23.89 -35.75
N GLY A 177 12.50 23.94 -35.81
CA GLY A 177 11.77 24.53 -36.93
C GLY A 177 12.17 25.98 -37.17
N SER A 178 12.25 26.80 -36.11
CA SER A 178 12.68 28.20 -36.20
C SER A 178 14.14 28.34 -36.67
N MET A 179 15.06 27.48 -36.19
CA MET A 179 16.46 27.46 -36.61
C MET A 179 16.59 27.10 -38.09
N LEU A 180 15.82 26.14 -38.59
CA LEU A 180 15.82 25.75 -40.02
C LEU A 180 15.34 26.91 -40.91
N VAL A 181 14.32 27.66 -40.48
CA VAL A 181 13.80 28.83 -41.21
C VAL A 181 14.85 29.98 -41.23
N LEU A 182 15.60 30.15 -40.13
CA LEU A 182 16.61 31.21 -40.03
C LEU A 182 17.85 30.91 -40.87
N SER A 183 18.39 29.67 -40.75
CA SER A 183 19.58 29.24 -41.53
C SER A 183 19.79 27.72 -41.50
N ILE A 184 19.60 27.06 -42.62
CA ILE A 184 19.84 25.61 -42.75
C ILE A 184 21.31 25.23 -42.47
N PRO A 185 22.34 25.95 -43.02
CA PRO A 185 23.73 25.59 -42.78
C PRO A 185 24.12 25.70 -41.29
N LEU A 186 23.70 26.76 -40.59
CA LEU A 186 23.99 26.91 -39.17
C LEU A 186 23.26 25.86 -38.32
N THR A 187 22.05 25.49 -38.71
CA THR A 187 21.32 24.40 -38.05
C THR A 187 22.06 23.06 -38.16
N ALA A 188 22.65 22.76 -39.32
CA ALA A 188 23.49 21.56 -39.48
C ALA A 188 24.71 21.58 -38.53
N VAL A 189 25.40 22.72 -38.42
CA VAL A 189 26.52 22.90 -37.47
C VAL A 189 26.08 22.67 -36.04
N SER A 190 24.94 23.31 -35.66
CA SER A 190 24.36 23.13 -34.31
C SER A 190 24.00 21.69 -34.01
N LEU A 191 23.39 20.95 -34.94
CA LEU A 191 23.04 19.54 -34.77
C LEU A 191 24.27 18.64 -34.60
N ILE A 192 25.38 18.92 -35.33
CA ILE A 192 26.66 18.21 -35.12
C ILE A 192 27.16 18.42 -33.70
N MET A 193 27.11 19.66 -33.20
CA MET A 193 27.53 19.97 -31.83
C MET A 193 26.63 19.31 -30.79
N VAL A 194 25.32 19.25 -31.01
CA VAL A 194 24.37 18.52 -30.15
C VAL A 194 24.68 17.02 -30.16
N ALA A 195 24.95 16.43 -31.30
CA ALA A 195 25.35 15.02 -31.39
C ALA A 195 26.66 14.73 -30.61
N LEU A 196 27.64 15.62 -30.71
CA LEU A 196 28.86 15.53 -29.90
C LEU A 196 28.55 15.64 -28.39
N MET A 197 27.69 16.59 -27.99
CA MET A 197 27.27 16.75 -26.61
C MET A 197 26.58 15.48 -26.11
N MET A 198 25.65 14.90 -26.87
CA MET A 198 24.95 13.67 -26.50
C MET A 198 25.91 12.48 -26.35
N PHE A 199 26.91 12.38 -27.23
CA PHE A 199 27.92 11.33 -27.16
C PHE A 199 28.76 11.43 -25.88
N VAL A 200 29.28 12.63 -25.57
CA VAL A 200 30.08 12.88 -24.35
C VAL A 200 29.26 12.65 -23.11
N THR A 201 28.06 13.23 -23.06
CA THR A 201 27.13 13.06 -21.92
C THR A 201 26.75 11.60 -21.72
N GLY A 202 26.48 10.87 -22.78
CA GLY A 202 26.14 9.44 -22.71
C GLY A 202 27.28 8.59 -22.14
N LYS A 203 28.54 8.88 -22.46
CA LYS A 203 29.70 8.20 -21.86
C LYS A 203 29.82 8.50 -20.36
N VAL A 204 29.70 9.75 -19.96
CA VAL A 204 29.78 10.17 -18.54
C VAL A 204 28.61 9.60 -17.74
N ALA A 205 27.40 9.65 -18.30
CA ALA A 205 26.21 9.07 -17.68
C ALA A 205 26.33 7.54 -17.48
N GLY A 206 26.91 6.83 -18.45
CA GLY A 206 27.17 5.39 -18.33
C GLY A 206 28.11 5.04 -17.19
N LEU A 207 29.17 5.83 -17.00
CA LEU A 207 30.10 5.68 -15.88
C LEU A 207 29.42 5.99 -14.54
N SER A 208 28.70 7.10 -14.46
CA SER A 208 27.93 7.49 -13.27
C SER A 208 26.92 6.42 -12.88
N GLY A 209 26.14 5.92 -13.84
CA GLY A 209 25.10 4.89 -13.61
C GLY A 209 25.67 3.60 -13.01
N LYS A 210 26.86 3.17 -13.46
CA LYS A 210 27.53 1.98 -12.89
C LYS A 210 27.83 2.17 -11.39
N TYR A 211 28.32 3.34 -10.99
CA TYR A 211 28.63 3.62 -9.59
C TYR A 211 27.37 3.88 -8.76
N PHE A 212 26.30 4.45 -9.32
CA PHE A 212 25.03 4.58 -8.63
C PHE A 212 24.42 3.23 -8.28
N VAL A 213 24.51 2.23 -9.16
CA VAL A 213 24.05 0.86 -8.84
C VAL A 213 24.85 0.28 -7.68
N LYS A 214 26.20 0.49 -7.66
CA LYS A 214 27.06 0.04 -6.55
C LYS A 214 26.70 0.76 -5.24
N GLN A 215 26.52 2.07 -5.31
CA GLN A 215 26.09 2.90 -4.16
C GLN A 215 24.76 2.41 -3.59
N GLN A 216 23.76 2.15 -4.44
CA GLN A 216 22.44 1.68 -3.98
C GLN A 216 22.54 0.32 -3.28
N LYS A 217 23.40 -0.58 -3.77
CA LYS A 217 23.67 -1.86 -3.10
C LYS A 217 24.30 -1.64 -1.72
N ASN A 218 25.30 -0.75 -1.62
CA ASN A 218 25.99 -0.47 -0.36
C ASN A 218 25.08 0.22 0.65
N ILE A 219 24.16 1.13 0.20
CA ILE A 219 23.12 1.70 1.06
C ILE A 219 22.24 0.60 1.66
N GLY A 220 21.82 -0.37 0.84
CA GLY A 220 21.04 -1.52 1.34
C GLY A 220 21.81 -2.35 2.37
N THR A 221 23.12 -2.56 2.18
CA THR A 221 23.95 -3.30 3.15
C THR A 221 24.10 -2.53 4.47
N VAL A 222 24.38 -1.21 4.42
CA VAL A 222 24.50 -0.36 5.61
C VAL A 222 23.18 -0.29 6.36
N ASN A 223 22.07 -0.08 5.67
CA ASN A 223 20.75 -0.03 6.31
C ASN A 223 20.39 -1.36 6.98
N GLY A 224 20.63 -2.49 6.30
CA GLY A 224 20.39 -3.82 6.89
C GLY A 224 21.25 -4.08 8.13
N TYR A 225 22.50 -3.62 8.14
CA TYR A 225 23.36 -3.71 9.32
C TYR A 225 22.85 -2.83 10.48
N ILE A 226 22.40 -1.59 10.17
CA ILE A 226 21.80 -0.70 11.19
C ILE A 226 20.56 -1.35 11.80
N GLU A 227 19.65 -1.89 10.98
CA GLU A 227 18.43 -2.56 11.43
C GLU A 227 18.76 -3.76 12.33
N GLU A 228 19.69 -4.62 11.91
CA GLU A 228 20.16 -5.77 12.71
C GLU A 228 20.74 -5.34 14.07
N MET A 229 21.57 -4.29 14.09
CA MET A 229 22.15 -3.77 15.34
C MET A 229 21.11 -3.10 16.23
N MET A 230 20.12 -2.41 15.67
CA MET A 230 19.02 -1.81 16.45
C MET A 230 18.14 -2.89 17.10
N GLU A 231 17.76 -3.92 16.36
CA GLU A 231 17.00 -5.06 16.91
C GLU A 231 17.81 -5.83 17.96
N GLY A 232 19.09 -6.05 17.67
CA GLY A 232 20.04 -6.76 18.54
C GLY A 232 20.67 -5.90 19.65
N GLN A 233 20.28 -4.63 19.84
CA GLN A 233 20.99 -3.68 20.71
C GLN A 233 21.15 -4.18 22.16
N LYS A 234 20.14 -4.87 22.71
CA LYS A 234 20.23 -5.47 24.04
C LYS A 234 21.33 -6.54 24.13
N VAL A 235 21.49 -7.33 23.06
CA VAL A 235 22.52 -8.37 22.97
C VAL A 235 23.90 -7.72 22.86
N VAL A 236 24.06 -6.74 21.99
CA VAL A 236 25.32 -5.97 21.84
C VAL A 236 25.76 -5.40 23.18
N LYS A 237 24.83 -4.80 23.95
CA LYS A 237 25.10 -4.20 25.27
C LYS A 237 25.48 -5.23 26.34
N VAL A 238 24.72 -6.34 26.42
CA VAL A 238 24.98 -7.39 27.44
C VAL A 238 26.36 -8.06 27.24
N PHE A 239 26.78 -8.24 25.98
CA PHE A 239 28.07 -8.85 25.65
C PHE A 239 29.20 -7.83 25.43
N CYS A 240 28.96 -6.53 25.61
CA CYS A 240 29.95 -5.45 25.45
C CYS A 240 30.66 -5.50 24.08
N HIS A 241 29.88 -5.68 22.99
CA HIS A 241 30.42 -5.79 21.64
C HIS A 241 30.28 -4.48 20.82
N GLU A 242 30.09 -3.32 21.47
CA GLU A 242 29.91 -2.02 20.82
C GLU A 242 31.07 -1.65 19.90
N ASP A 243 32.32 -1.81 20.37
CA ASP A 243 33.51 -1.46 19.59
C ASP A 243 33.63 -2.30 18.32
N LYS A 244 33.35 -3.60 18.40
CA LYS A 244 33.35 -4.49 17.24
C LYS A 244 32.24 -4.13 16.24
N SER A 245 31.05 -3.82 16.74
CA SER A 245 29.93 -3.38 15.89
C SER A 245 30.24 -2.05 15.20
N LEU A 246 30.91 -1.13 15.91
CA LEU A 246 31.35 0.13 15.36
C LEU A 246 32.43 -0.04 14.27
N GLU A 247 33.38 -0.95 14.47
CA GLU A 247 34.42 -1.26 13.49
C GLU A 247 33.82 -1.79 12.18
N GLU A 248 32.91 -2.75 12.27
CA GLU A 248 32.24 -3.32 11.09
C GLU A 248 31.35 -2.26 10.39
N PHE A 249 30.62 -1.45 11.17
CA PHE A 249 29.85 -0.31 10.60
C PHE A 249 30.74 0.65 9.83
N LYS A 250 31.89 1.05 10.38
CA LYS A 250 32.84 1.96 9.71
C LYS A 250 33.31 1.38 8.38
N LYS A 251 33.65 0.10 8.32
CA LYS A 251 34.06 -0.57 7.09
C LYS A 251 32.96 -0.51 6.02
N LEU A 252 31.72 -0.85 6.37
CA LEU A 252 30.58 -0.79 5.46
C LEU A 252 30.30 0.64 5.01
N ASN A 253 30.43 1.61 5.92
CA ASN A 253 30.23 3.03 5.63
C ASN A 253 31.34 3.59 4.74
N ASP A 254 32.58 3.14 4.88
CA ASP A 254 33.70 3.53 3.99
C ASP A 254 33.46 3.01 2.57
N GLU A 255 33.00 1.77 2.41
CA GLU A 255 32.62 1.21 1.09
C GLU A 255 31.47 2.00 0.46
N LEU A 256 30.49 2.41 1.25
CA LEU A 256 29.41 3.28 0.80
C LEU A 256 29.95 4.66 0.40
N CYS A 257 30.81 5.26 1.22
CA CYS A 257 31.43 6.54 0.93
C CYS A 257 32.21 6.53 -0.38
N GLU A 258 33.03 5.50 -0.64
CA GLU A 258 33.77 5.35 -1.89
C GLU A 258 32.85 5.25 -3.11
N SER A 259 31.80 4.41 -3.01
CA SER A 259 30.86 4.24 -4.11
C SER A 259 30.04 5.51 -4.38
N ALA A 260 29.61 6.21 -3.31
CA ALA A 260 28.89 7.48 -3.39
C ALA A 260 29.77 8.62 -3.96
N TYR A 261 31.03 8.70 -3.53
CA TYR A 261 32.00 9.65 -4.09
C TYR A 261 32.16 9.48 -5.60
N ASN A 262 32.40 8.25 -6.06
CA ASN A 262 32.57 7.97 -7.47
C ASN A 262 31.29 8.22 -8.28
N ALA A 263 30.11 7.85 -7.76
CA ALA A 263 28.82 8.11 -8.40
C ALA A 263 28.58 9.61 -8.58
N ASN A 264 28.76 10.38 -7.51
CA ASN A 264 28.53 11.84 -7.51
C ASN A 264 29.60 12.61 -8.27
N LYS A 265 30.86 12.15 -8.27
CA LYS A 265 31.94 12.74 -9.06
C LYS A 265 31.55 12.85 -10.55
N PHE A 266 31.09 11.75 -11.14
CA PHE A 266 30.69 11.74 -12.55
C PHE A 266 29.35 12.45 -12.76
N ALA A 267 28.39 12.32 -11.85
CA ALA A 267 27.10 13.00 -11.95
C ALA A 267 27.26 14.53 -11.93
N ASN A 268 28.08 15.05 -11.00
CA ASN A 268 28.30 16.48 -10.86
C ASN A 268 29.14 17.11 -11.98
N LEU A 269 29.93 16.29 -12.70
CA LEU A 269 30.64 16.75 -13.89
C LEU A 269 29.72 16.94 -15.11
N MET A 270 28.56 16.27 -15.17
CA MET A 270 27.65 16.35 -16.32
C MET A 270 27.14 17.76 -16.58
N GLY A 271 26.76 18.50 -15.49
CA GLY A 271 26.26 19.87 -15.60
C GLY A 271 27.30 20.82 -16.24
N PRO A 272 28.49 20.96 -15.66
CA PRO A 272 29.57 21.80 -16.22
C PRO A 272 29.99 21.38 -17.63
N ILE A 273 30.12 20.07 -17.92
CA ILE A 273 30.47 19.59 -19.26
C ILE A 273 29.43 20.03 -20.30
N ASN A 274 28.12 19.82 -20.00
CA ASN A 274 27.05 20.22 -20.90
C ASN A 274 27.00 21.74 -21.10
N ALA A 275 27.21 22.52 -20.02
CA ALA A 275 27.27 23.97 -20.13
C ALA A 275 28.42 24.44 -21.03
N GLN A 276 29.62 23.87 -20.88
CA GLN A 276 30.78 24.25 -21.70
C GLN A 276 30.65 23.76 -23.14
N LEU A 277 30.11 22.58 -23.39
CA LEU A 277 29.81 22.12 -24.75
C LEU A 277 28.74 23.00 -25.42
N GLY A 278 27.74 23.46 -24.67
CA GLY A 278 26.75 24.44 -25.11
C GLY A 278 27.38 25.80 -25.45
N ASN A 279 28.31 26.28 -24.62
CA ASN A 279 29.07 27.52 -24.89
C ASN A 279 29.97 27.33 -26.12
N LEU A 280 30.64 26.19 -26.27
CA LEU A 280 31.45 25.86 -27.45
C LEU A 280 30.57 25.87 -28.72
N SER A 281 29.40 25.24 -28.67
CA SER A 281 28.43 25.28 -29.77
C SER A 281 28.04 26.72 -30.14
N TYR A 282 27.78 27.56 -29.14
CA TYR A 282 27.49 28.98 -29.34
C TYR A 282 28.63 29.71 -30.04
N VAL A 283 29.89 29.53 -29.58
CA VAL A 283 31.08 30.18 -30.17
C VAL A 283 31.29 29.70 -31.60
N VAL A 284 31.21 28.40 -31.87
CA VAL A 284 31.36 27.84 -33.24
C VAL A 284 30.26 28.41 -34.18
N CYS A 285 29.00 28.43 -33.72
CA CYS A 285 27.92 29.01 -34.52
C CYS A 285 28.08 30.54 -34.70
N ALA A 286 28.66 31.27 -33.73
CA ALA A 286 28.89 32.70 -33.83
C ALA A 286 30.01 33.01 -34.85
N ILE A 287 31.12 32.23 -34.85
CA ILE A 287 32.22 32.38 -35.80
C ILE A 287 31.75 32.05 -37.22
N VAL A 288 31.15 30.87 -37.43
CA VAL A 288 30.66 30.41 -38.75
C VAL A 288 29.57 31.33 -39.26
N GLY A 289 28.58 31.69 -38.40
CA GLY A 289 27.47 32.58 -38.75
C GLY A 289 27.96 34.02 -39.02
N GLY A 290 28.93 34.52 -38.25
CA GLY A 290 29.56 35.84 -38.49
C GLY A 290 30.25 35.87 -39.83
N ALA A 291 31.06 34.87 -40.17
CA ALA A 291 31.69 34.75 -41.48
C ALA A 291 30.69 34.65 -42.64
N MET A 292 29.59 33.92 -42.45
CA MET A 292 28.49 33.80 -43.44
C MET A 292 27.76 35.13 -43.61
N ALA A 293 27.47 35.88 -42.52
CA ALA A 293 26.77 37.14 -42.55
C ALA A 293 27.62 38.24 -43.23
N LEU A 294 28.93 38.28 -42.95
CA LEU A 294 29.88 39.23 -43.58
C LEU A 294 30.09 38.91 -45.05
N GLY A 295 30.14 37.63 -45.41
CA GLY A 295 30.27 37.15 -46.79
C GLY A 295 28.97 37.19 -47.61
N GLY A 296 27.83 37.60 -47.04
CA GLY A 296 26.51 37.61 -47.71
C GLY A 296 25.98 36.23 -48.07
N PHE A 297 26.55 35.16 -47.48
CA PHE A 297 26.20 33.78 -47.83
C PHE A 297 24.83 33.39 -47.24
N ALA A 298 23.97 32.80 -48.07
CA ALA A 298 22.63 32.30 -47.72
C ALA A 298 21.65 33.38 -47.16
N GLY A 299 21.87 34.68 -47.44
CA GLY A 299 21.00 35.74 -46.96
C GLY A 299 20.90 35.85 -45.42
N LEU A 300 21.98 35.49 -44.72
CA LEU A 300 22.06 35.56 -43.27
C LEU A 300 22.31 37.02 -42.83
N THR A 301 21.38 37.64 -42.11
CA THR A 301 21.47 38.97 -41.53
C THR A 301 22.01 38.93 -40.09
N LEU A 302 22.42 40.08 -39.55
CA LEU A 302 22.85 40.17 -38.16
C LEU A 302 21.72 39.81 -37.18
N GLY A 303 20.48 40.24 -37.48
CA GLY A 303 19.33 39.90 -36.68
C GLY A 303 18.98 38.41 -36.69
N LYS A 304 19.07 37.77 -37.90
CA LYS A 304 18.93 36.32 -38.00
C LYS A 304 19.99 35.59 -37.19
N LEU A 305 21.26 36.03 -37.26
CA LEU A 305 22.33 35.43 -36.46
C LEU A 305 22.09 35.57 -34.97
N ALA A 306 21.70 36.74 -34.49
CA ALA A 306 21.42 36.96 -33.09
C ALA A 306 20.28 36.08 -32.55
N SER A 307 19.17 35.98 -33.29
CA SER A 307 18.06 35.05 -32.96
C SER A 307 18.49 33.59 -33.00
N PHE A 308 19.27 33.20 -34.00
CA PHE A 308 19.82 31.83 -34.15
C PHE A 308 20.68 31.46 -32.93
N LEU A 309 21.58 32.32 -32.50
CA LEU A 309 22.47 32.09 -31.35
C LEU A 309 21.65 31.96 -30.04
N THR A 310 20.56 32.72 -29.92
CA THR A 310 19.63 32.62 -28.78
C THR A 310 18.90 31.28 -28.79
N PHE A 311 18.43 30.82 -29.95
CA PHE A 311 17.81 29.49 -30.10
C PHE A 311 18.80 28.38 -29.84
N ASN A 312 20.05 28.47 -30.32
CA ASN A 312 21.09 27.48 -30.09
C ASN A 312 21.37 27.31 -28.59
N LYS A 313 21.40 28.40 -27.83
CA LYS A 313 21.55 28.36 -26.37
C LYS A 313 20.33 27.72 -25.67
N SER A 314 19.10 28.06 -26.12
CA SER A 314 17.85 27.56 -25.58
C SER A 314 17.56 26.10 -25.94
N PHE A 315 18.18 25.57 -27.01
CA PHE A 315 17.95 24.20 -27.50
C PHE A 315 18.49 23.11 -26.56
N ASN A 316 19.55 23.39 -25.82
CA ASN A 316 20.21 22.41 -24.95
C ASN A 316 19.45 22.15 -23.64
N MET A 317 18.70 23.13 -23.13
CA MET A 317 18.00 23.05 -21.85
C MET A 317 16.89 21.98 -21.81
N PRO A 318 15.98 21.90 -22.82
CA PRO A 318 14.94 20.88 -22.85
C PRO A 318 15.48 19.45 -22.88
N ILE A 319 16.61 19.21 -23.56
CA ILE A 319 17.24 17.87 -23.63
C ILE A 319 17.70 17.42 -22.24
N SER A 320 18.35 18.34 -21.49
CA SER A 320 18.75 18.06 -20.10
C SER A 320 17.55 17.81 -19.18
N GLN A 321 16.48 18.58 -19.34
CA GLN A 321 15.24 18.42 -18.55
C GLN A 321 14.57 17.06 -18.79
N VAL A 322 14.45 16.62 -20.05
CA VAL A 322 13.90 15.29 -20.37
C VAL A 322 14.74 14.18 -19.74
N SER A 323 16.08 14.31 -19.81
CA SER A 323 17.00 13.32 -19.21
C SER A 323 16.81 13.18 -17.70
N GLN A 324 16.58 14.30 -16.99
CA GLN A 324 16.29 14.28 -15.54
C GLN A 324 14.94 13.61 -15.22
N GLN A 325 13.94 13.78 -16.09
CA GLN A 325 12.60 13.20 -15.87
C GLN A 325 12.56 11.69 -16.13
N LEU A 326 13.51 11.12 -16.89
CA LEU A 326 13.51 9.69 -17.21
C LEU A 326 13.53 8.81 -15.95
N ASN A 327 14.35 9.16 -14.96
CA ASN A 327 14.41 8.40 -13.69
C ASN A 327 13.07 8.46 -12.93
N SER A 328 12.47 9.65 -12.83
CA SER A 328 11.17 9.83 -12.17
C SER A 328 10.07 9.03 -12.87
N ILE A 329 10.10 8.98 -14.21
CA ILE A 329 9.12 8.18 -14.99
C ILE A 329 9.32 6.68 -14.73
N VAL A 330 10.56 6.19 -14.70
CA VAL A 330 10.86 4.77 -14.43
C VAL A 330 10.40 4.38 -13.01
N MET A 331 10.70 5.21 -12.02
CA MET A 331 10.25 4.99 -10.63
C MET A 331 8.72 5.00 -10.52
N ALA A 332 8.08 5.95 -11.16
CA ALA A 332 6.62 6.05 -11.16
C ALA A 332 5.94 4.88 -11.91
N GLN A 333 6.57 4.34 -12.96
CA GLN A 333 6.06 3.13 -13.63
C GLN A 333 6.14 1.91 -12.72
N ALA A 334 7.21 1.76 -11.92
CA ALA A 334 7.31 0.69 -10.93
C ALA A 334 6.26 0.84 -9.83
N GLY A 335 6.04 2.06 -9.33
CA GLY A 335 4.98 2.38 -8.37
C GLY A 335 3.58 2.13 -8.95
N ALA A 336 3.31 2.60 -10.19
CA ALA A 336 2.05 2.35 -10.89
C ALA A 336 1.77 0.85 -11.04
N LYS A 337 2.80 0.06 -11.33
CA LYS A 337 2.64 -1.41 -11.41
C LYS A 337 2.14 -1.97 -10.10
N ARG A 338 2.78 -1.63 -8.97
CA ARG A 338 2.35 -2.13 -7.64
C ARG A 338 0.94 -1.67 -7.26
N VAL A 339 0.60 -0.42 -7.56
CA VAL A 339 -0.76 0.12 -7.38
C VAL A 339 -1.79 -0.67 -8.18
N PHE A 340 -1.50 -0.95 -9.45
CA PHE A 340 -2.42 -1.70 -10.30
C PHE A 340 -2.43 -3.21 -9.99
N ASP A 341 -1.30 -3.78 -9.57
CA ASP A 341 -1.25 -5.18 -9.11
C ASP A 341 -2.16 -5.38 -7.90
N LEU A 342 -2.17 -4.42 -6.93
CA LEU A 342 -3.09 -4.45 -5.81
C LEU A 342 -4.56 -4.30 -6.24
N LEU A 343 -4.86 -3.40 -7.19
CA LEU A 343 -6.22 -3.22 -7.72
C LEU A 343 -6.71 -4.42 -8.57
N ASP A 344 -5.81 -5.22 -9.09
CA ASP A 344 -6.11 -6.41 -9.88
C ASP A 344 -6.15 -7.70 -9.05
N GLU A 345 -5.78 -7.61 -7.74
CA GLU A 345 -5.84 -8.76 -6.84
C GLU A 345 -7.29 -9.24 -6.69
N LYS A 346 -7.46 -10.55 -6.58
CA LYS A 346 -8.80 -11.13 -6.52
C LYS A 346 -9.48 -10.79 -5.19
N VAL A 347 -10.66 -10.19 -5.27
CA VAL A 347 -11.51 -9.94 -4.11
C VAL A 347 -12.01 -11.27 -3.50
N GLU A 348 -12.38 -11.22 -2.22
CA GLU A 348 -12.94 -12.38 -1.55
C GLU A 348 -14.21 -12.85 -2.27
N ALA A 349 -14.20 -14.08 -2.80
CA ALA A 349 -15.36 -14.67 -3.45
C ALA A 349 -16.41 -15.06 -2.40
N ASP A 350 -17.67 -14.73 -2.63
CA ASP A 350 -18.81 -15.14 -1.82
C ASP A 350 -19.98 -15.59 -2.71
N GLU A 351 -20.10 -16.89 -2.90
CA GLU A 351 -21.19 -17.52 -3.67
C GLU A 351 -22.35 -17.97 -2.76
N GLY A 352 -22.34 -17.58 -1.48
CA GLY A 352 -23.37 -17.90 -0.52
C GLY A 352 -24.72 -17.27 -0.88
N TYR A 353 -25.79 -18.02 -0.71
CA TYR A 353 -27.17 -17.57 -0.95
C TYR A 353 -28.08 -17.73 0.28
N VAL A 354 -27.64 -18.47 1.30
CA VAL A 354 -28.32 -18.53 2.60
C VAL A 354 -28.01 -17.29 3.41
N THR A 355 -29.02 -16.63 3.93
CA THR A 355 -28.91 -15.38 4.68
C THR A 355 -29.39 -15.51 6.11
N LEU A 356 -28.85 -14.71 7.01
CA LEU A 356 -29.26 -14.62 8.41
C LEU A 356 -30.36 -13.58 8.57
N VAL A 357 -31.51 -13.99 9.10
CA VAL A 357 -32.67 -13.14 9.29
C VAL A 357 -33.17 -13.18 10.75
N ARG A 358 -33.82 -12.10 11.18
CA ARG A 358 -34.54 -12.11 12.46
C ARG A 358 -35.79 -12.94 12.32
N ALA A 359 -36.11 -13.75 13.33
CA ALA A 359 -37.21 -14.68 13.30
C ALA A 359 -38.02 -14.69 14.58
N LYS A 360 -39.24 -15.23 14.50
CA LYS A 360 -40.09 -15.54 15.64
C LYS A 360 -40.81 -16.87 15.40
N LYS A 361 -41.18 -17.55 16.46
CA LYS A 361 -42.01 -18.75 16.39
C LYS A 361 -43.48 -18.37 16.41
N VAL A 362 -44.22 -18.75 15.36
CA VAL A 362 -45.69 -18.60 15.24
C VAL A 362 -46.26 -19.97 14.96
N ASP A 363 -47.16 -20.48 15.81
CA ASP A 363 -47.77 -21.79 15.70
C ASP A 363 -46.75 -22.94 15.48
N GLY A 364 -45.59 -22.86 16.16
CA GLY A 364 -44.51 -23.86 16.06
C GLY A 364 -43.65 -23.76 14.81
N LYS A 365 -43.92 -22.80 13.88
CA LYS A 365 -43.12 -22.53 12.70
C LYS A 365 -42.26 -21.30 12.89
N ILE A 366 -41.06 -21.33 12.32
CA ILE A 366 -40.15 -20.17 12.32
C ILE A 366 -40.55 -19.27 11.15
N VAL A 367 -40.76 -17.99 11.45
CA VAL A 367 -41.18 -16.99 10.45
C VAL A 367 -40.26 -15.77 10.59
N GLU A 368 -39.82 -15.24 9.45
CA GLU A 368 -39.04 -14.01 9.39
C GLU A 368 -39.85 -12.82 9.93
N CYS A 369 -39.19 -11.95 10.71
CA CYS A 369 -39.82 -10.73 11.25
C CYS A 369 -38.81 -9.57 11.29
N PRO A 370 -39.26 -8.30 11.12
CA PRO A 370 -38.39 -7.14 11.22
C PRO A 370 -38.03 -6.75 12.66
N GLU A 371 -38.77 -7.26 13.63
CA GLU A 371 -38.66 -6.92 15.05
C GLU A 371 -37.42 -7.53 15.70
N ARG A 372 -36.86 -6.90 16.74
CA ARG A 372 -35.76 -7.46 17.56
C ARG A 372 -36.34 -8.46 18.56
N THR A 373 -36.46 -9.72 18.17
CA THR A 373 -37.00 -10.80 19.00
C THR A 373 -35.94 -11.54 19.82
N GLY A 374 -34.66 -11.27 19.57
CA GLY A 374 -33.54 -12.06 20.11
C GLY A 374 -33.34 -13.41 19.43
N MET A 375 -34.24 -13.81 18.50
CA MET A 375 -34.14 -15.06 17.75
C MET A 375 -33.69 -14.79 16.32
N TRP A 376 -32.77 -15.62 15.83
CA TRP A 376 -32.25 -15.58 14.48
C TRP A 376 -32.48 -16.90 13.77
N ALA A 377 -32.62 -16.88 12.45
CA ALA A 377 -32.76 -18.07 11.62
C ALA A 377 -32.03 -17.91 10.31
N TRP A 378 -31.56 -19.03 9.78
CA TRP A 378 -31.04 -19.14 8.43
C TRP A 378 -32.20 -19.24 7.44
N LYS A 379 -32.28 -18.29 6.51
CA LYS A 379 -33.20 -18.32 5.38
C LYS A 379 -32.54 -19.03 4.21
N HIS A 380 -32.93 -20.28 3.99
CA HIS A 380 -32.42 -21.13 2.91
C HIS A 380 -33.41 -21.17 1.76
N VAL A 381 -33.09 -20.55 0.65
CA VAL A 381 -33.91 -20.54 -0.57
C VAL A 381 -33.48 -21.70 -1.45
N HIS A 382 -34.38 -22.68 -1.65
CA HIS A 382 -34.17 -23.79 -2.58
C HIS A 382 -34.50 -23.34 -4.00
N GLN A 383 -33.47 -22.90 -4.75
CA GLN A 383 -33.64 -22.30 -6.09
C GLN A 383 -34.34 -23.26 -7.10
N ALA A 384 -34.17 -24.59 -6.95
CA ALA A 384 -34.78 -25.58 -7.84
C ALA A 384 -36.28 -25.76 -7.60
N GLU A 385 -36.76 -25.62 -6.35
CA GLU A 385 -38.13 -25.92 -5.93
C GLU A 385 -38.94 -24.66 -5.61
N GLY A 386 -38.28 -23.48 -5.54
CA GLY A 386 -38.92 -22.22 -5.17
C GLY A 386 -39.39 -22.16 -3.71
N THR A 387 -38.97 -23.11 -2.86
CA THR A 387 -39.31 -23.19 -1.44
C THR A 387 -38.29 -22.44 -0.59
N VAL A 388 -38.73 -21.95 0.57
CA VAL A 388 -37.87 -21.28 1.54
C VAL A 388 -37.98 -21.98 2.88
N ASP A 389 -36.87 -22.50 3.38
CA ASP A 389 -36.77 -23.11 4.68
C ASP A 389 -36.14 -22.12 5.68
N TYR A 390 -36.66 -22.12 6.90
CA TYR A 390 -36.09 -21.37 8.01
C TYR A 390 -35.56 -22.34 9.06
N ILE A 391 -34.23 -22.29 9.29
CA ILE A 391 -33.52 -23.11 10.27
C ILE A 391 -33.09 -22.22 11.41
N GLU A 392 -33.48 -22.57 12.66
CA GLU A 392 -33.09 -21.79 13.84
C GLU A 392 -31.58 -21.76 14.00
N LEU A 393 -31.03 -20.56 14.25
CA LEU A 393 -29.62 -20.39 14.54
C LEU A 393 -29.33 -20.92 15.95
N GLN A 394 -28.67 -22.06 16.06
CA GLN A 394 -28.33 -22.74 17.33
C GLN A 394 -26.83 -22.81 17.58
N GLY A 395 -26.01 -22.76 16.51
CA GLY A 395 -24.58 -22.81 16.61
C GLY A 395 -24.00 -24.24 16.64
N GLU A 396 -24.66 -25.20 15.98
CA GLU A 396 -24.05 -26.51 15.73
C GLU A 396 -22.98 -26.39 14.64
N VAL A 397 -21.79 -26.94 14.87
CA VAL A 397 -20.69 -26.96 13.88
C VAL A 397 -20.20 -28.39 13.70
N VAL A 398 -20.18 -28.86 12.43
CA VAL A 398 -19.73 -30.19 12.07
C VAL A 398 -18.70 -30.12 10.96
N PHE A 399 -17.58 -30.83 11.12
CA PHE A 399 -16.58 -31.07 10.09
C PHE A 399 -16.67 -32.52 9.67
N ASP A 400 -16.83 -32.77 8.38
CA ASP A 400 -16.90 -34.11 7.77
C ASP A 400 -15.68 -34.26 6.84
N ASP A 401 -14.72 -35.06 7.25
CA ASP A 401 -13.54 -35.49 6.46
C ASP A 401 -12.84 -34.30 5.77
N VAL A 402 -12.45 -33.27 6.57
CA VAL A 402 -11.92 -32.02 6.05
C VAL A 402 -10.41 -32.08 5.91
N ASP A 403 -9.94 -31.90 4.67
CA ASP A 403 -8.53 -31.62 4.34
C ASP A 403 -8.33 -30.15 3.99
N PHE A 404 -7.23 -29.58 4.47
CA PHE A 404 -6.92 -28.17 4.21
C PHE A 404 -5.43 -27.87 4.19
N GLY A 405 -5.02 -27.03 3.22
CA GLY A 405 -3.69 -26.39 3.14
C GLY A 405 -3.79 -24.92 2.73
N TYR A 406 -2.95 -24.07 3.30
CA TYR A 406 -2.87 -22.65 2.91
C TYR A 406 -2.35 -22.44 1.49
N ASN A 407 -1.57 -23.42 1.00
CA ASN A 407 -1.03 -23.51 -0.36
C ASN A 407 -1.22 -24.93 -0.86
N ASP A 408 -1.25 -25.11 -2.17
CA ASP A 408 -1.45 -26.41 -2.82
C ASP A 408 -0.34 -27.43 -2.53
N ASP A 409 0.86 -26.94 -2.14
CA ASP A 409 2.04 -27.79 -1.91
C ASP A 409 2.05 -28.48 -0.53
N LYS A 410 1.26 -28.00 0.44
CA LYS A 410 1.31 -28.49 1.83
C LYS A 410 -0.06 -28.51 2.47
N ILE A 411 -0.57 -29.73 2.70
CA ILE A 411 -1.75 -29.95 3.53
C ILE A 411 -1.35 -29.76 5.01
N VAL A 412 -2.17 -29.05 5.76
CA VAL A 412 -1.97 -28.69 7.18
C VAL A 412 -2.95 -29.43 8.07
N LEU A 413 -4.17 -29.70 7.60
CA LEU A 413 -5.18 -30.49 8.29
C LEU A 413 -5.51 -31.71 7.43
N HIS A 414 -5.62 -32.87 8.09
CA HIS A 414 -5.84 -34.14 7.44
C HIS A 414 -7.03 -34.87 8.07
N ASN A 415 -8.08 -35.18 7.27
CA ASN A 415 -9.23 -35.96 7.67
C ASN A 415 -9.82 -35.49 9.01
N ILE A 416 -10.11 -34.20 9.10
CA ILE A 416 -10.68 -33.63 10.33
C ILE A 416 -12.16 -34.01 10.42
N GLU A 417 -12.49 -34.82 11.41
CA GLU A 417 -13.84 -35.13 11.82
C GLU A 417 -14.13 -34.57 13.19
N MET A 418 -15.03 -33.60 13.29
CA MET A 418 -15.46 -33.07 14.58
C MET A 418 -16.93 -32.64 14.56
N TYR A 419 -17.56 -32.67 15.72
CA TYR A 419 -18.88 -32.08 15.92
C TYR A 419 -18.91 -31.28 17.22
N ALA A 420 -19.58 -30.14 17.20
CA ALA A 420 -19.85 -29.28 18.33
C ALA A 420 -21.37 -29.10 18.44
N LYS A 421 -21.97 -29.56 19.54
CA LYS A 421 -23.39 -29.37 19.81
C LYS A 421 -23.68 -27.95 20.27
N PRO A 422 -24.90 -27.42 20.08
CA PRO A 422 -25.28 -26.12 20.62
C PRO A 422 -24.98 -25.99 22.13
N GLY A 423 -24.32 -24.90 22.49
CA GLY A 423 -23.93 -24.62 23.88
C GLY A 423 -22.75 -25.41 24.42
N GLN A 424 -22.09 -26.27 23.62
CA GLN A 424 -20.95 -27.09 24.03
C GLN A 424 -19.64 -26.30 23.99
N LYS A 425 -18.80 -26.47 25.02
CA LYS A 425 -17.45 -25.90 25.08
C LYS A 425 -16.43 -26.93 24.62
N ILE A 426 -15.72 -26.62 23.53
CA ILE A 426 -14.68 -27.47 22.93
C ILE A 426 -13.33 -26.81 23.13
N ALA A 427 -12.36 -27.54 23.68
CA ALA A 427 -10.98 -27.10 23.81
C ALA A 427 -10.07 -27.81 22.80
N PHE A 428 -9.30 -27.02 22.03
CA PHE A 428 -8.23 -27.55 21.19
C PHE A 428 -6.90 -27.50 21.95
N VAL A 429 -6.24 -28.65 22.04
CA VAL A 429 -4.95 -28.84 22.72
C VAL A 429 -3.94 -29.46 21.76
N GLY A 430 -2.69 -29.11 21.86
CA GLY A 430 -1.63 -29.64 20.99
C GLY A 430 -0.46 -28.68 20.87
N SER A 431 0.64 -29.13 20.29
CA SER A 431 1.85 -28.32 20.07
C SER A 431 1.60 -27.12 19.15
N THR A 432 2.51 -26.15 19.17
CA THR A 432 2.49 -25.05 18.18
C THR A 432 2.62 -25.63 16.77
N GLY A 433 1.77 -25.18 15.86
CA GLY A 433 1.72 -25.69 14.48
C GLY A 433 0.89 -26.97 14.29
N ALA A 434 0.21 -27.50 15.32
CA ALA A 434 -0.63 -28.69 15.20
C ALA A 434 -1.93 -28.48 14.39
N GLY A 435 -2.29 -27.23 14.01
CA GLY A 435 -3.49 -26.93 13.22
C GLY A 435 -4.64 -26.29 14.00
N LYS A 436 -4.48 -25.97 15.30
CA LYS A 436 -5.55 -25.40 16.14
C LYS A 436 -6.15 -24.11 15.56
N THR A 437 -5.31 -23.12 15.28
CA THR A 437 -5.73 -21.83 14.68
C THR A 437 -6.28 -22.01 13.26
N THR A 438 -5.82 -23.02 12.54
CA THR A 438 -6.32 -23.34 11.21
C THR A 438 -7.79 -23.78 11.25
N ILE A 439 -8.19 -24.63 12.22
CA ILE A 439 -9.58 -25.02 12.41
C ILE A 439 -10.47 -23.79 12.68
N THR A 440 -10.03 -22.88 13.56
CA THR A 440 -10.81 -21.67 13.87
C THR A 440 -10.90 -20.71 12.68
N ASN A 441 -9.86 -20.61 11.85
CA ASN A 441 -9.89 -19.85 10.59
C ASN A 441 -10.90 -20.43 9.59
N LEU A 442 -11.05 -21.76 9.55
CA LEU A 442 -12.04 -22.42 8.69
C LEU A 442 -13.48 -22.24 9.20
N ILE A 443 -13.71 -22.23 10.52
CA ILE A 443 -15.03 -21.91 11.10
C ILE A 443 -15.46 -20.48 10.72
N ASN A 444 -14.53 -19.51 10.74
CA ASN A 444 -14.77 -18.13 10.30
C ASN A 444 -14.87 -17.98 8.76
N ARG A 445 -14.58 -19.04 8.04
CA ARG A 445 -14.50 -19.04 6.58
C ARG A 445 -13.59 -17.91 6.06
N PHE A 446 -12.43 -17.71 6.72
CA PHE A 446 -11.35 -16.86 6.22
C PHE A 446 -10.63 -17.52 5.04
N TYR A 447 -10.71 -18.86 5.00
CA TYR A 447 -10.22 -19.71 3.93
C TYR A 447 -11.32 -20.71 3.56
N ASP A 448 -11.44 -21.02 2.28
CA ASP A 448 -12.30 -22.08 1.79
C ASP A 448 -11.54 -23.42 1.76
N ILE A 449 -12.19 -24.52 2.10
CA ILE A 449 -11.59 -25.87 2.15
C ILE A 449 -11.39 -26.44 0.75
N GLN A 450 -10.38 -27.31 0.59
CA GLN A 450 -10.12 -28.02 -0.66
C GLN A 450 -10.96 -29.31 -0.76
N ASP A 451 -11.09 -30.05 0.35
CA ASP A 451 -11.87 -31.31 0.39
C ASP A 451 -12.66 -31.42 1.69
N GLY A 452 -13.69 -32.29 1.70
CA GLY A 452 -14.60 -32.49 2.81
C GLY A 452 -15.77 -31.49 2.86
N LYS A 453 -16.42 -31.36 4.03
CA LYS A 453 -17.56 -30.45 4.26
C LYS A 453 -17.53 -29.88 5.68
N ILE A 454 -17.81 -28.60 5.78
CA ILE A 454 -18.12 -27.96 7.07
C ILE A 454 -19.59 -27.57 7.04
N ARG A 455 -20.34 -27.97 8.08
CA ARG A 455 -21.75 -27.60 8.24
C ARG A 455 -21.95 -26.74 9.47
N TYR A 456 -22.81 -25.76 9.34
CA TYR A 456 -23.26 -24.90 10.40
C TYR A 456 -24.79 -25.00 10.48
N ASP A 457 -25.33 -25.46 11.63
CA ASP A 457 -26.74 -25.81 11.80
C ASP A 457 -27.27 -26.72 10.67
N GLY A 458 -26.48 -27.73 10.27
CA GLY A 458 -26.80 -28.66 9.18
C GLY A 458 -26.59 -28.10 7.77
N ILE A 459 -26.36 -26.79 7.60
CA ILE A 459 -26.15 -26.14 6.29
C ILE A 459 -24.66 -26.14 5.96
N ASN A 460 -24.30 -26.53 4.71
CA ASN A 460 -22.93 -26.39 4.25
C ASN A 460 -22.51 -24.91 4.28
N ILE A 461 -21.42 -24.62 4.99
CA ILE A 461 -20.90 -23.25 5.21
C ILE A 461 -20.66 -22.49 3.88
N ASN A 462 -20.36 -23.18 2.78
CA ASN A 462 -20.16 -22.58 1.47
C ASN A 462 -21.46 -22.00 0.86
N LYS A 463 -22.63 -22.46 1.33
CA LYS A 463 -23.93 -21.95 0.90
C LYS A 463 -24.35 -20.70 1.69
N ILE A 464 -23.74 -20.43 2.85
CA ILE A 464 -24.06 -19.30 3.70
C ILE A 464 -23.26 -18.09 3.23
N LYS A 465 -23.88 -16.91 3.13
CA LYS A 465 -23.17 -15.67 2.86
C LYS A 465 -22.11 -15.41 3.94
N LYS A 466 -20.87 -15.14 3.54
CA LYS A 466 -19.73 -14.92 4.46
C LYS A 466 -20.03 -13.84 5.51
N ALA A 467 -20.64 -12.73 5.08
CA ALA A 467 -21.01 -11.63 5.99
C ALA A 467 -22.02 -12.08 7.05
N ASP A 468 -23.01 -12.92 6.68
CA ASP A 468 -24.03 -13.39 7.59
C ASP A 468 -23.49 -14.51 8.50
N LEU A 469 -22.62 -15.38 7.98
CA LEU A 469 -21.89 -16.34 8.80
C LEU A 469 -21.08 -15.63 9.90
N ARG A 470 -20.25 -14.65 9.52
CA ARG A 470 -19.39 -13.91 10.45
C ARG A 470 -20.20 -13.11 11.49
N LYS A 471 -21.40 -12.63 11.16
CA LYS A 471 -22.30 -12.01 12.13
C LYS A 471 -22.80 -12.96 13.22
N SER A 472 -22.86 -14.27 12.93
CA SER A 472 -23.27 -15.30 13.89
C SER A 472 -22.11 -15.77 14.78
N LEU A 473 -20.89 -15.34 14.50
CA LEU A 473 -19.67 -15.74 15.19
C LEU A 473 -19.09 -14.57 15.99
N GLY A 474 -18.62 -14.83 17.20
CA GLY A 474 -17.80 -13.89 17.98
C GLY A 474 -16.39 -14.42 18.11
N ILE A 475 -15.42 -13.53 17.98
CA ILE A 475 -14.01 -13.89 18.09
C ILE A 475 -13.30 -13.02 19.14
N VAL A 476 -12.51 -13.67 20.00
CA VAL A 476 -11.58 -13.01 20.92
C VAL A 476 -10.20 -13.55 20.60
N LEU A 477 -9.36 -12.69 20.00
CA LEU A 477 -8.01 -13.06 19.56
C LEU A 477 -6.99 -12.87 20.70
N GLN A 478 -5.89 -13.59 20.61
CA GLN A 478 -4.72 -13.44 21.52
C GLN A 478 -4.17 -12.02 21.47
N ASP A 479 -3.92 -11.51 20.25
CA ASP A 479 -3.47 -10.15 20.02
C ASP A 479 -4.69 -9.27 19.78
N THR A 480 -5.08 -8.52 20.82
CA THR A 480 -6.23 -7.63 20.75
C THR A 480 -5.87 -6.34 20.04
N HIS A 481 -6.48 -6.08 18.88
CA HIS A 481 -6.37 -4.80 18.19
C HIS A 481 -7.48 -3.82 18.60
N LEU A 482 -7.08 -2.62 19.01
CA LEU A 482 -7.96 -1.52 19.36
C LEU A 482 -7.78 -0.35 18.39
N PHE A 483 -8.89 0.20 17.94
CA PHE A 483 -8.89 1.32 17.01
C PHE A 483 -8.67 2.65 17.74
N THR A 484 -8.11 3.62 17.04
CA THR A 484 -8.02 5.01 17.52
C THR A 484 -9.43 5.63 17.55
N ALA A 485 -10.13 5.40 18.64
CA ALA A 485 -11.52 5.81 18.90
C ALA A 485 -11.76 5.78 20.41
N THR A 486 -12.97 6.15 20.86
CA THR A 486 -13.33 6.05 22.26
C THR A 486 -13.41 4.59 22.73
N VAL A 487 -13.32 4.34 24.02
CA VAL A 487 -13.57 3.00 24.61
C VAL A 487 -14.96 2.51 24.23
N MET A 488 -15.98 3.40 24.28
CA MET A 488 -17.36 3.13 23.89
C MET A 488 -17.43 2.60 22.43
N ASP A 489 -16.78 3.30 21.50
CA ASP A 489 -16.80 2.94 20.08
C ASP A 489 -16.03 1.64 19.81
N ASN A 490 -14.93 1.41 20.53
CA ASN A 490 -14.18 0.16 20.44
C ASN A 490 -15.00 -1.06 20.85
N ILE A 491 -15.86 -0.94 21.87
CA ILE A 491 -16.79 -2.02 22.27
C ILE A 491 -17.94 -2.11 21.26
N ARG A 492 -18.52 -0.96 20.87
CA ARG A 492 -19.63 -0.86 19.89
C ARG A 492 -19.26 -1.43 18.52
N PHE A 493 -17.94 -1.55 18.21
CA PHE A 493 -17.48 -2.17 16.98
C PHE A 493 -18.02 -3.60 16.78
N GLY A 494 -18.31 -4.33 17.86
CA GLY A 494 -18.97 -5.65 17.77
C GLY A 494 -20.41 -5.61 17.26
N LYS A 495 -21.12 -4.47 17.47
CA LYS A 495 -22.50 -4.23 17.02
C LYS A 495 -22.72 -2.73 16.88
N LEU A 496 -22.58 -2.22 15.64
CA LEU A 496 -22.57 -0.78 15.35
C LEU A 496 -23.85 -0.03 15.75
N ASP A 497 -24.98 -0.73 15.79
CA ASP A 497 -26.31 -0.19 16.20
C ASP A 497 -26.61 -0.41 17.69
N ALA A 498 -25.60 -0.79 18.50
CA ALA A 498 -25.78 -0.97 19.95
C ALA A 498 -25.99 0.37 20.66
N THR A 499 -26.93 0.41 21.61
CA THR A 499 -27.13 1.56 22.49
C THR A 499 -26.00 1.66 23.51
N ASP A 500 -25.88 2.82 24.18
CA ASP A 500 -24.88 3.02 25.23
C ASP A 500 -25.11 2.06 26.40
N GLU A 501 -26.38 1.77 26.72
CA GLU A 501 -26.76 0.83 27.77
C GLU A 501 -26.36 -0.61 27.41
N GLU A 502 -26.53 -1.03 26.15
CA GLU A 502 -26.09 -2.35 25.67
C GLU A 502 -24.55 -2.47 25.75
N VAL A 503 -23.82 -1.43 25.38
CA VAL A 503 -22.34 -1.39 25.48
C VAL A 503 -21.89 -1.47 26.93
N ILE A 504 -22.50 -0.70 27.84
CA ILE A 504 -22.20 -0.73 29.28
C ILE A 504 -22.54 -2.10 29.90
N ALA A 505 -23.64 -2.71 29.49
CA ALA A 505 -24.03 -4.06 29.94
C ALA A 505 -23.00 -5.11 29.51
N ALA A 506 -22.51 -5.04 28.24
CA ALA A 506 -21.46 -5.90 27.71
C ALA A 506 -20.13 -5.70 28.46
N ALA A 507 -19.76 -4.45 28.76
CA ALA A 507 -18.56 -4.13 29.54
C ALA A 507 -18.64 -4.68 30.98
N LYS A 508 -19.81 -4.65 31.61
CA LYS A 508 -20.06 -5.25 32.94
C LYS A 508 -19.92 -6.77 32.87
N LEU A 509 -20.51 -7.42 31.86
CA LEU A 509 -20.40 -8.85 31.67
C LEU A 509 -18.93 -9.27 31.54
N ALA A 510 -18.15 -8.53 30.75
CA ALA A 510 -16.72 -8.75 30.53
C ALA A 510 -15.84 -8.35 31.73
N ASN A 511 -16.38 -7.84 32.83
CA ASN A 511 -15.63 -7.25 33.95
C ASN A 511 -14.78 -6.01 33.58
N ALA A 512 -15.10 -5.34 32.49
CA ALA A 512 -14.36 -4.17 31.99
C ALA A 512 -14.84 -2.84 32.62
N ASP A 513 -16.11 -2.74 33.03
CA ASP A 513 -16.74 -1.50 33.50
C ASP A 513 -15.96 -0.82 34.66
N THR A 514 -15.40 -1.61 35.57
CA THR A 514 -14.70 -1.08 36.75
C THR A 514 -13.46 -0.28 36.36
N PHE A 515 -12.60 -0.81 35.47
CA PHE A 515 -11.41 -0.09 35.07
C PHE A 515 -11.74 1.03 34.07
N ILE A 516 -12.76 0.86 33.20
CA ILE A 516 -13.20 1.90 32.27
C ILE A 516 -13.60 3.16 33.03
N ARG A 517 -14.37 3.05 34.12
CA ARG A 517 -14.78 4.18 34.96
C ARG A 517 -13.62 4.87 35.69
N GLN A 518 -12.45 4.21 35.79
CA GLN A 518 -11.24 4.77 36.39
C GLN A 518 -10.38 5.55 35.36
N LEU A 519 -10.68 5.42 34.07
CA LEU A 519 -10.03 6.22 33.03
C LEU A 519 -10.47 7.69 33.13
N PRO A 520 -9.65 8.66 32.70
CA PRO A 520 -9.92 10.09 32.86
C PRO A 520 -11.32 10.52 32.37
N ASP A 521 -11.75 10.04 31.20
CA ASP A 521 -13.05 10.34 30.59
C ASP A 521 -13.97 9.10 30.54
N GLY A 522 -13.68 8.07 31.34
CA GLY A 522 -14.46 6.84 31.40
C GLY A 522 -14.61 6.20 30.01
N TYR A 523 -15.84 5.92 29.60
CA TYR A 523 -16.16 5.35 28.28
C TYR A 523 -15.81 6.26 27.11
N ASN A 524 -15.70 7.58 27.32
CA ASN A 524 -15.32 8.55 26.28
C ASN A 524 -13.80 8.73 26.15
N THR A 525 -13.00 8.02 26.95
CA THR A 525 -11.54 8.06 26.84
C THR A 525 -11.13 7.57 25.46
N VAL A 526 -10.36 8.40 24.74
CA VAL A 526 -9.84 8.08 23.41
C VAL A 526 -8.60 7.19 23.54
N LEU A 527 -8.63 6.04 22.87
CA LEU A 527 -7.51 5.12 22.77
C LEU A 527 -6.65 5.50 21.57
N THR A 528 -5.33 5.40 21.71
CA THR A 528 -4.36 5.67 20.66
C THR A 528 -3.32 4.55 20.60
N GLY A 529 -2.65 4.38 19.44
CA GLY A 529 -1.56 3.44 19.30
C GLY A 529 -1.90 2.02 19.74
N ASP A 530 -3.03 1.48 19.27
CA ASP A 530 -3.50 0.13 19.63
C ASP A 530 -3.78 -0.06 21.14
N GLY A 531 -4.22 1.03 21.81
CA GLY A 531 -4.45 1.01 23.25
C GLY A 531 -3.16 0.95 24.08
N ALA A 532 -2.08 1.57 23.61
CA ALA A 532 -0.77 1.58 24.28
C ALA A 532 -0.81 2.12 25.73
N ASN A 533 -1.84 2.90 26.06
CA ASN A 533 -2.13 3.42 27.41
C ASN A 533 -2.85 2.41 28.32
N LEU A 534 -3.20 1.23 27.83
CA LEU A 534 -3.87 0.16 28.58
C LEU A 534 -2.93 -1.03 28.79
N SER A 535 -3.10 -1.74 29.93
CA SER A 535 -2.44 -3.02 30.14
C SER A 535 -2.99 -4.08 29.16
N GLN A 536 -2.21 -5.15 28.92
CA GLN A 536 -2.64 -6.25 28.06
C GLN A 536 -3.96 -6.87 28.53
N GLY A 537 -4.14 -7.06 29.85
CA GLY A 537 -5.39 -7.57 30.40
C GLY A 537 -6.57 -6.64 30.18
N GLN A 538 -6.39 -5.31 30.31
CA GLN A 538 -7.45 -4.33 30.01
C GLN A 538 -7.84 -4.36 28.54
N ARG A 539 -6.87 -4.46 27.60
CA ARG A 539 -7.17 -4.63 26.17
C ARG A 539 -7.99 -5.90 25.92
N GLN A 540 -7.62 -7.00 26.58
CA GLN A 540 -8.35 -8.26 26.44
C GLN A 540 -9.77 -8.18 26.98
N LEU A 541 -10.00 -7.49 28.11
CA LEU A 541 -11.35 -7.24 28.63
C LEU A 541 -12.22 -6.43 27.65
N LEU A 542 -11.62 -5.46 26.93
CA LEU A 542 -12.33 -4.73 25.87
C LEU A 542 -12.67 -5.63 24.67
N SER A 543 -11.80 -6.56 24.30
CA SER A 543 -12.09 -7.55 23.26
C SER A 543 -13.23 -8.49 23.65
N ILE A 544 -13.25 -8.94 24.92
CA ILE A 544 -14.36 -9.74 25.46
C ILE A 544 -15.66 -8.92 25.45
N ALA A 545 -15.63 -7.64 25.85
CA ALA A 545 -16.80 -6.77 25.80
C ALA A 545 -17.31 -6.53 24.36
N ARG A 546 -16.39 -6.41 23.39
CA ARG A 546 -16.70 -6.33 21.95
C ARG A 546 -17.42 -7.59 21.44
N ALA A 547 -16.98 -8.77 21.85
CA ALA A 547 -17.67 -10.01 21.54
C ALA A 547 -19.01 -10.15 22.28
N ALA A 548 -19.10 -9.65 23.53
CA ALA A 548 -20.31 -9.70 24.32
C ALA A 548 -21.44 -8.84 23.76
N VAL A 549 -21.15 -7.63 23.26
CA VAL A 549 -22.17 -6.74 22.68
C VAL A 549 -22.77 -7.29 21.38
N ALA A 550 -21.98 -8.09 20.62
CA ALA A 550 -22.45 -8.77 19.42
C ALA A 550 -23.44 -9.90 19.73
N ASP A 551 -23.36 -10.50 20.92
CA ASP A 551 -24.20 -11.60 21.43
C ASP A 551 -24.33 -12.79 20.45
N PRO A 552 -23.22 -13.35 19.96
CA PRO A 552 -23.22 -14.44 18.98
C PRO A 552 -23.50 -15.80 19.65
N PRO A 553 -24.16 -16.76 18.96
CA PRO A 553 -24.38 -18.11 19.48
C PRO A 553 -23.10 -18.97 19.48
N VAL A 554 -22.12 -18.62 18.67
CA VAL A 554 -20.84 -19.32 18.59
C VAL A 554 -19.70 -18.38 18.90
N LEU A 555 -18.78 -18.82 19.72
CA LEU A 555 -17.58 -18.09 20.13
C LEU A 555 -16.31 -18.83 19.75
N ILE A 556 -15.33 -18.07 19.32
CA ILE A 556 -13.96 -18.54 19.08
C ILE A 556 -13.03 -17.73 19.98
N LEU A 557 -12.34 -18.42 20.87
CA LEU A 557 -11.47 -17.81 21.87
C LEU A 557 -10.05 -18.32 21.66
N ASP A 558 -9.10 -17.43 21.40
CA ASP A 558 -7.68 -17.73 21.39
C ASP A 558 -7.06 -17.25 22.70
N GLU A 559 -6.78 -18.18 23.61
CA GLU A 559 -6.38 -17.91 24.97
C GLU A 559 -4.85 -17.86 25.10
N ALA A 560 -4.25 -16.68 24.95
CA ALA A 560 -2.85 -16.47 25.35
C ALA A 560 -2.74 -15.34 26.37
N THR A 561 -2.64 -15.73 27.62
CA THR A 561 -2.54 -14.83 28.76
C THR A 561 -1.16 -14.90 29.43
N SER A 562 -0.12 -15.32 28.71
CA SER A 562 1.23 -15.58 29.26
C SER A 562 1.95 -14.36 29.85
N SER A 563 1.40 -13.14 29.65
CA SER A 563 2.05 -11.87 30.04
C SER A 563 1.16 -11.01 30.96
N ILE A 564 0.11 -11.58 31.58
CA ILE A 564 -0.82 -10.87 32.46
C ILE A 564 -0.56 -11.26 33.91
N ASP A 565 -0.62 -10.30 34.85
CA ASP A 565 -0.53 -10.55 36.27
C ASP A 565 -1.68 -11.44 36.78
N THR A 566 -1.45 -12.25 37.80
CA THR A 566 -2.39 -13.26 38.31
C THR A 566 -3.76 -12.70 38.73
N ARG A 567 -3.80 -11.46 39.21
CA ARG A 567 -5.07 -10.82 39.61
C ARG A 567 -5.92 -10.44 38.39
N THR A 568 -5.32 -9.77 37.44
CA THR A 568 -5.99 -9.39 36.18
C THR A 568 -6.39 -10.60 35.37
N GLU A 569 -5.55 -11.64 35.38
CA GLU A 569 -5.84 -12.94 34.78
C GLU A 569 -7.15 -13.54 35.26
N LYS A 570 -7.35 -13.56 36.59
CA LYS A 570 -8.60 -14.09 37.17
C LYS A 570 -9.83 -13.28 36.73
N ILE A 571 -9.70 -11.95 36.60
CA ILE A 571 -10.79 -11.07 36.13
C ILE A 571 -11.12 -11.36 34.66
N VAL A 572 -10.10 -11.52 33.81
CA VAL A 572 -10.25 -11.88 32.39
C VAL A 572 -10.92 -13.25 32.27
N GLN A 573 -10.46 -14.26 33.04
CA GLN A 573 -11.03 -15.61 33.03
C GLN A 573 -12.50 -15.61 33.44
N ASP A 574 -12.87 -14.90 34.50
CA ASP A 574 -14.27 -14.76 34.93
C ASP A 574 -15.14 -14.07 33.87
N GLY A 575 -14.60 -13.05 33.18
CA GLY A 575 -15.27 -12.41 32.05
C GLY A 575 -15.48 -13.38 30.87
N MET A 576 -14.47 -14.17 30.55
CA MET A 576 -14.58 -15.19 29.50
C MET A 576 -15.59 -16.28 29.86
N ASP A 577 -15.57 -16.80 31.11
CA ASP A 577 -16.51 -17.82 31.56
C ASP A 577 -17.97 -17.34 31.52
N LYS A 578 -18.22 -16.05 31.88
CA LYS A 578 -19.55 -15.43 31.73
C LYS A 578 -19.96 -15.31 30.26
N LEU A 579 -19.02 -14.92 29.38
CA LEU A 579 -19.28 -14.81 27.94
C LEU A 579 -19.60 -16.17 27.31
N MET A 580 -18.91 -17.22 27.71
CA MET A 580 -19.10 -18.59 27.15
C MET A 580 -20.43 -19.24 27.53
N LYS A 581 -21.04 -18.83 28.63
CA LYS A 581 -22.23 -19.49 29.18
C LYS A 581 -23.40 -19.53 28.19
N GLY A 582 -23.85 -20.74 27.85
CA GLY A 582 -24.98 -20.98 26.95
C GLY A 582 -24.65 -20.82 25.46
N ARG A 583 -23.38 -20.68 25.11
CA ARG A 583 -22.93 -20.55 23.72
C ARG A 583 -22.02 -21.72 23.32
N THR A 584 -22.08 -22.12 22.05
CA THR A 584 -21.10 -23.05 21.50
C THR A 584 -19.74 -22.35 21.43
N THR A 585 -18.74 -22.91 22.07
CA THR A 585 -17.46 -22.22 22.24
C THR A 585 -16.30 -23.09 21.81
N PHE A 586 -15.46 -22.57 20.93
CA PHE A 586 -14.19 -23.17 20.53
C PHE A 586 -13.05 -22.39 21.21
N VAL A 587 -12.26 -23.08 22.03
CA VAL A 587 -11.15 -22.48 22.77
C VAL A 587 -9.84 -23.07 22.31
N ILE A 588 -8.93 -22.24 21.81
CA ILE A 588 -7.51 -22.63 21.67
C ILE A 588 -6.88 -22.46 23.04
N ALA A 589 -6.80 -23.56 23.77
CA ALA A 589 -6.44 -23.50 25.17
C ALA A 589 -4.92 -23.57 25.38
N HIS A 590 -4.39 -22.60 26.07
CA HIS A 590 -3.02 -22.55 26.56
C HIS A 590 -2.93 -22.79 28.09
N ARG A 591 -4.09 -22.96 28.76
CA ARG A 591 -4.21 -23.13 30.21
C ARG A 591 -4.93 -24.40 30.58
N LEU A 592 -4.38 -25.08 31.58
CA LEU A 592 -4.92 -26.32 32.12
C LEU A 592 -6.32 -26.15 32.71
N SER A 593 -6.63 -25.01 33.34
CA SER A 593 -7.94 -24.72 33.92
C SER A 593 -9.06 -24.64 32.89
N THR A 594 -8.81 -23.96 31.76
CA THR A 594 -9.79 -23.82 30.67
C THR A 594 -10.04 -25.15 29.97
N VAL A 595 -8.97 -25.95 29.78
CA VAL A 595 -9.06 -27.30 29.22
C VAL A 595 -9.90 -28.20 30.11
N LYS A 596 -9.61 -28.23 31.41
CA LYS A 596 -10.28 -29.11 32.38
C LYS A 596 -11.81 -28.90 32.43
N ASN A 597 -12.24 -27.66 32.32
CA ASN A 597 -13.66 -27.27 32.40
C ASN A 597 -14.37 -27.28 31.04
N SER A 598 -13.79 -27.91 30.03
CA SER A 598 -14.43 -28.04 28.70
C SER A 598 -15.21 -29.34 28.60
N ASP A 599 -16.36 -29.29 27.90
CA ASP A 599 -17.24 -30.46 27.70
C ASP A 599 -16.58 -31.50 26.80
N CYS A 600 -15.73 -31.06 25.88
CA CYS A 600 -14.97 -31.93 24.98
C CYS A 600 -13.59 -31.32 24.73
N ILE A 601 -12.57 -32.14 24.84
CA ILE A 601 -11.18 -31.80 24.53
C ILE A 601 -10.80 -32.55 23.27
N MET A 602 -10.21 -31.84 22.31
CA MET A 602 -9.68 -32.40 21.08
C MET A 602 -8.17 -32.19 21.04
N VAL A 603 -7.43 -33.27 21.02
CA VAL A 603 -5.95 -33.25 20.95
C VAL A 603 -5.53 -33.31 19.51
N LEU A 604 -4.83 -32.27 19.06
CA LEU A 604 -4.29 -32.17 17.71
C LEU A 604 -2.80 -32.47 17.68
N GLU A 605 -2.40 -33.30 16.74
CA GLU A 605 -0.99 -33.58 16.43
C GLU A 605 -0.81 -33.71 14.92
N GLN A 606 0.15 -32.98 14.35
CA GLN A 606 0.47 -32.99 12.92
C GLN A 606 -0.78 -32.88 12.00
N GLY A 607 -1.70 -31.98 12.35
CA GLY A 607 -2.90 -31.72 11.57
C GLY A 607 -4.00 -32.76 11.67
N ARG A 608 -3.96 -33.67 12.65
CA ARG A 608 -4.98 -34.70 12.89
C ARG A 608 -5.53 -34.59 14.31
N ILE A 609 -6.80 -34.92 14.51
CA ILE A 609 -7.37 -35.14 15.84
C ILE A 609 -7.03 -36.57 16.26
N ILE A 610 -6.16 -36.71 17.26
CA ILE A 610 -5.67 -38.01 17.72
C ILE A 610 -6.41 -38.53 18.95
N GLU A 611 -6.96 -37.63 19.77
CA GLU A 611 -7.75 -37.96 20.96
C GLU A 611 -8.93 -37.01 21.09
N ARG A 612 -10.05 -37.50 21.59
CA ARG A 612 -11.27 -36.76 21.85
C ARG A 612 -11.98 -37.32 23.07
N GLY A 613 -12.40 -36.45 23.99
CA GLY A 613 -13.16 -36.86 25.18
C GLY A 613 -13.22 -35.76 26.22
N SER A 614 -13.82 -36.03 27.37
CA SER A 614 -13.76 -35.20 28.56
C SER A 614 -12.39 -35.29 29.25
N HIS A 615 -12.13 -34.37 30.19
CA HIS A 615 -10.88 -34.39 30.96
C HIS A 615 -10.64 -35.75 31.65
N ASP A 616 -11.66 -36.29 32.35
CA ASP A 616 -11.53 -37.51 33.10
C ASP A 616 -11.32 -38.75 32.19
N GLU A 617 -11.99 -38.80 31.06
CA GLU A 617 -11.84 -39.86 30.07
C GLU A 617 -10.42 -39.87 29.48
N LEU A 618 -9.89 -38.72 29.10
CA LEU A 618 -8.58 -38.60 28.49
C LEU A 618 -7.43 -38.82 29.50
N ILE A 619 -7.63 -38.43 30.76
CA ILE A 619 -6.68 -38.75 31.85
C ILE A 619 -6.64 -40.27 32.08
N ALA A 620 -7.80 -40.96 32.06
CA ALA A 620 -7.88 -42.40 32.23
C ALA A 620 -7.22 -43.17 31.07
N GLN A 621 -7.30 -42.67 29.85
CA GLN A 621 -6.64 -43.24 28.67
C GLN A 621 -5.10 -43.20 28.72
N LYS A 622 -4.51 -42.29 29.52
CA LYS A 622 -3.06 -42.10 29.64
C LYS A 622 -2.36 -41.85 28.29
N GLY A 623 -3.05 -41.22 27.36
CA GLY A 623 -2.58 -40.90 26.01
C GLY A 623 -1.77 -39.59 25.95
N ARG A 624 -1.84 -38.93 24.78
CA ARG A 624 -1.11 -37.69 24.53
C ARG A 624 -1.63 -36.53 25.39
N TYR A 625 -2.93 -36.46 25.66
CA TYR A 625 -3.51 -35.49 26.59
C TYR A 625 -2.91 -35.63 28.00
N TYR A 626 -2.80 -36.86 28.51
CA TYR A 626 -2.20 -37.12 29.82
C TYR A 626 -0.75 -36.61 29.89
N GLN A 627 0.05 -36.84 28.84
CA GLN A 627 1.43 -36.33 28.77
C GLN A 627 1.46 -34.80 28.81
N LEU A 628 0.62 -34.12 28.01
CA LEU A 628 0.54 -32.67 27.99
C LEU A 628 0.08 -32.07 29.31
N TYR A 629 -0.84 -32.76 29.99
CA TYR A 629 -1.41 -32.31 31.25
C TYR A 629 -0.43 -32.53 32.45
N THR A 630 0.23 -33.67 32.55
CA THR A 630 1.10 -34.01 33.69
C THR A 630 2.54 -33.59 33.49
N GLY A 631 2.95 -33.24 32.27
CA GLY A 631 4.35 -32.97 31.94
C GLY A 631 5.26 -34.21 31.94
N HIS A 632 4.71 -35.42 32.09
CA HIS A 632 5.47 -36.67 32.10
C HIS A 632 5.48 -37.29 30.70
N ALA A 633 6.68 -37.49 30.14
CA ALA A 633 6.82 -38.35 28.96
C ALA A 633 6.51 -39.79 29.36
N ILE A 634 5.63 -40.50 28.65
CA ILE A 634 5.48 -41.94 28.80
C ILE A 634 6.76 -42.54 28.24
N ALA A 635 7.46 -43.38 29.04
CA ALA A 635 8.55 -44.17 28.52
C ALA A 635 7.98 -45.06 27.40
N GLU A 636 8.54 -44.93 26.21
CA GLU A 636 8.23 -45.83 25.09
C GLU A 636 8.59 -47.27 25.55
N GLY A 637 7.56 -48.12 25.71
CA GLY A 637 7.69 -49.52 25.95
C GLY A 637 7.77 -50.31 24.67
#